data_d1f1fe1355626f4160c67e9913820e27
#
_entry.id   d1f1fe1355626f4160c67e9913820e27
#
_cell.length_a   1.000
_cell.length_b   1.000
_cell.length_c   1.000
_cell.angle_alpha   90.00
_cell.angle_beta   90.00
_cell.angle_gamma   90.00
#
_symmetry.space_group_name_H-M   'P 1'
#
loop_
_entity.id
_entity.type
_entity.pdbx_description
1 polymer ?
#
loop_
_entity_poly.entity_id
_entity_poly.type
_entity_poly.pdbx_seq_one_letter_code
_entity_poly.pdbx_strand_id
1 'polypeptide(L)'
;MKKQNFIITSLFLFWVIGTTTAQTITGKVTNIHAQAIDGATVILQTIDSTFVDAVITDTTGYFRFNRQPASYRLIFQHIMYETLLLTTTGEDAGTITLKSKDYALDEVVIKGERPLVKVEGGKLSYDLSQLTTHKIVSNAYEILQQLPGVQEINGNLSLAGTHNLSIILNGRATTMSHEQLTILLKSTPASRVEKAEIMYSTPPQYHVRGAAINLLLKGYRPEESGLQGEVNAGYLYNYRSGTQGGISLLYTTPKWNIDLLYNTHYEQNRQTTDTYSHHTLKNNIYDICQHNDIDRKGITHYVRTGAEYKFNDNAHINLAYTGVFNPNNDNHSYSDGNITTADNRTKKEARMHNIALDYLSGFGMKAGINYTSYHSESHQQFTNKDNKNQTSEFHTTSGQTIDRWKIYVDQSHTLPREWTLNYGTSLTYASDHNTQFYHTQNGTDMSELNTNNRYNEYTYDFYVGFSKNMGEHLSFSASITGEYYKTARYHAWAAYPTTELTYVMTPAHILQLSFTSDKTYPSYWDLSESTGYISGYEEVQGNPMLKPSTDYSANLNYILKNKYIFSLAYDYQPDLFQQLAYQSTERLALIYKTLNWDYQQSFSATTIIPFKIGHWLDSHVTLQAEYRQAKCNKFFDLSFNHSKWIGLAILQNNIILSTKPDIRMELTGLYLSPSIQGSYDLNHIWAIHTGIRWNFANQKASIQVKANDLFNSMEGNIDVTLRNKGQYMDMHTNNYSRNITLSFTYKFGGYKEKQHKPIDTSRFK
;
A
#
# COMPACT_ATOMS: atom_id res chain seq x y z
N MET A 1 -13.33 -26.29 97.57
CA MET A 1 -12.98 -27.14 98.73
C MET A 1 -11.48 -27.22 98.78
N LYS A 2 -10.98 -26.85 99.99
CA LYS A 2 -9.75 -27.23 100.69
C LYS A 2 -8.43 -26.93 99.93
N LYS A 3 -7.71 -25.91 100.42
CA LYS A 3 -6.81 -25.87 101.58
C LYS A 3 -5.57 -26.71 101.37
N GLN A 4 -4.40 -26.35 101.60
CA GLN A 4 -3.67 -25.50 102.51
C GLN A 4 -2.19 -25.78 102.32
N ASN A 5 -1.40 -24.70 102.36
CA ASN A 5 -0.29 -24.52 103.33
C ASN A 5 0.92 -25.49 103.27
N PHE A 6 2.15 -25.15 103.35
CA PHE A 6 2.88 -24.39 104.35
C PHE A 6 4.40 -24.39 104.01
N ILE A 7 5.04 -23.26 104.21
CA ILE A 7 6.22 -22.88 104.99
C ILE A 7 7.63 -23.18 104.52
N ILE A 8 8.33 -22.05 104.15
CA ILE A 8 9.57 -21.54 104.74
C ILE A 8 10.69 -22.53 105.07
N THR A 9 11.90 -22.36 104.52
CA THR A 9 13.11 -22.08 105.27
C THR A 9 14.22 -21.53 104.39
N SER A 10 14.76 -20.39 104.78
CA SER A 10 15.94 -19.64 104.43
C SER A 10 17.22 -20.48 104.44
N LEU A 11 18.15 -20.19 103.56
CA LEU A 11 19.46 -19.61 103.97
C LEU A 11 20.39 -19.40 102.71
N PHE A 12 20.85 -18.17 102.58
CA PHE A 12 22.18 -17.74 102.17
C PHE A 12 23.11 -18.75 101.49
N LEU A 13 23.60 -18.46 100.30
CA LEU A 13 25.02 -18.18 100.09
C LEU A 13 25.35 -17.65 98.70
N PHE A 14 26.02 -16.56 98.74
CA PHE A 14 27.06 -16.07 97.83
C PHE A 14 26.80 -15.80 96.33
N TRP A 15 26.79 -14.58 96.08
CA TRP A 15 27.13 -13.79 94.90
C TRP A 15 28.44 -14.25 94.25
N VAL A 16 28.37 -14.72 93.04
CA VAL A 16 29.45 -14.55 92.05
C VAL A 16 28.83 -13.92 90.83
N ILE A 17 29.01 -12.59 90.65
CA ILE A 17 28.76 -11.88 89.43
C ILE A 17 29.86 -12.29 88.44
N GLY A 18 29.60 -13.25 87.61
CA GLY A 18 30.34 -13.48 86.38
C GLY A 18 29.85 -12.49 85.35
N THR A 19 30.62 -11.43 85.10
CA THR A 19 30.44 -10.61 83.95
C THR A 19 30.74 -11.41 82.69
N THR A 20 29.72 -12.02 82.08
CA THR A 20 29.85 -12.53 80.74
C THR A 20 29.88 -11.36 79.84
N THR A 21 31.08 -10.95 79.39
CA THR A 21 31.26 -10.06 78.24
C THR A 21 30.68 -10.79 77.06
N ALA A 22 29.53 -10.29 76.56
CA ALA A 22 28.97 -10.79 75.28
C ALA A 22 29.97 -10.47 74.22
N GLN A 23 30.70 -11.45 73.75
CA GLN A 23 31.57 -11.30 72.59
C GLN A 23 30.71 -10.91 71.37
N THR A 24 31.02 -9.76 70.77
CA THR A 24 30.26 -9.23 69.62
C THR A 24 31.12 -9.30 68.34
N ILE A 25 30.48 -9.61 67.23
CA ILE A 25 31.12 -9.54 65.90
C ILE A 25 30.66 -8.26 65.25
N THR A 26 31.61 -7.45 64.76
CA THR A 26 31.34 -6.19 64.09
C THR A 26 32.12 -6.12 62.77
N GLY A 27 31.65 -5.30 61.83
CA GLY A 27 32.36 -5.05 60.60
C GLY A 27 31.61 -4.03 59.72
N LYS A 28 32.24 -3.64 58.61
CA LYS A 28 31.69 -2.65 57.67
C LYS A 28 31.71 -3.21 56.26
N VAL A 29 30.60 -3.08 55.55
CA VAL A 29 30.46 -3.52 54.14
C VAL A 29 30.54 -2.32 53.22
N THR A 30 31.41 -2.38 52.20
CA THR A 30 31.64 -1.31 51.21
C THR A 30 31.65 -1.91 49.81
N ASN A 31 31.48 -1.04 48.79
CA ASN A 31 31.76 -1.37 47.40
C ASN A 31 33.26 -1.16 47.06
N ILE A 32 33.66 -1.45 45.81
CA ILE A 32 35.03 -1.27 45.31
C ILE A 32 35.52 0.19 45.33
N HIS A 33 34.61 1.16 45.46
CA HIS A 33 34.91 2.61 45.60
C HIS A 33 34.87 3.08 47.04
N ALA A 34 34.95 2.16 48.03
CA ALA A 34 34.91 2.42 49.48
C ALA A 34 33.62 3.13 49.96
N GLN A 35 32.52 3.11 49.18
CA GLN A 35 31.21 3.61 49.60
C GLN A 35 30.49 2.55 50.41
N ALA A 36 29.82 2.96 51.51
CA ALA A 36 29.03 2.06 52.35
C ALA A 36 27.88 1.43 51.58
N ILE A 37 27.63 0.13 51.87
CA ILE A 37 26.49 -0.60 51.33
C ILE A 37 25.45 -0.76 52.43
N ASP A 38 24.33 -0.04 52.28
CA ASP A 38 23.14 -0.16 53.11
C ASP A 38 22.28 -1.34 52.70
N GLY A 39 21.63 -2.01 53.63
CA GLY A 39 20.70 -3.10 53.36
C GLY A 39 21.33 -4.44 52.95
N ALA A 40 22.65 -4.60 53.08
CA ALA A 40 23.28 -5.90 52.84
C ALA A 40 22.95 -6.86 54.02
N THR A 41 22.42 -8.04 53.68
CA THR A 41 22.16 -9.09 54.67
C THR A 41 23.47 -9.82 54.97
N VAL A 42 23.87 -9.81 56.24
CA VAL A 42 25.01 -10.54 56.74
C VAL A 42 24.50 -11.72 57.55
N ILE A 43 24.84 -12.94 57.14
CA ILE A 43 24.42 -14.18 57.75
C ILE A 43 25.62 -14.79 58.51
N LEU A 44 25.43 -15.02 59.79
CA LEU A 44 26.41 -15.70 60.63
C LEU A 44 26.11 -17.20 60.68
N GLN A 45 27.13 -18.01 60.36
CA GLN A 45 27.06 -19.48 60.42
C GLN A 45 28.27 -20.04 61.17
N THR A 46 28.09 -21.23 61.74
CA THR A 46 29.21 -22.08 62.21
C THR A 46 29.98 -22.63 60.98
N ILE A 47 31.17 -23.18 61.18
CA ILE A 47 32.01 -23.73 60.10
C ILE A 47 31.31 -24.85 59.32
N ASP A 48 30.48 -25.63 59.98
CA ASP A 48 29.67 -26.71 59.40
C ASP A 48 28.40 -26.24 58.66
N SER A 49 28.25 -24.91 58.42
CA SER A 49 27.14 -24.28 57.74
C SER A 49 25.82 -24.17 58.52
N THR A 50 25.84 -24.42 59.83
CA THR A 50 24.63 -24.24 60.63
C THR A 50 24.37 -22.75 60.86
N PHE A 51 23.16 -22.30 60.57
CA PHE A 51 22.71 -20.92 60.77
C PHE A 51 22.74 -20.52 62.22
N VAL A 52 23.32 -19.38 62.59
CA VAL A 52 23.40 -18.85 63.93
C VAL A 52 22.53 -17.59 64.09
N ASP A 53 22.73 -16.62 63.20
CA ASP A 53 22.02 -15.33 63.22
C ASP A 53 22.14 -14.59 61.88
N ALA A 54 21.32 -13.55 61.66
CA ALA A 54 21.41 -12.70 60.49
C ALA A 54 21.10 -11.25 60.86
N VAL A 55 21.85 -10.30 60.33
CA VAL A 55 21.67 -8.84 60.49
C VAL A 55 21.75 -8.14 59.16
N ILE A 56 21.24 -6.93 59.10
CA ILE A 56 21.28 -6.07 57.91
C ILE A 56 22.22 -4.89 58.20
N THR A 57 23.04 -4.51 57.24
CA THR A 57 23.90 -3.32 57.35
C THR A 57 23.07 -2.07 57.37
N ASP A 58 23.51 -1.09 58.20
CA ASP A 58 22.92 0.24 58.30
C ASP A 58 23.40 1.17 57.13
N THR A 59 22.92 2.41 57.12
CA THR A 59 23.25 3.42 56.10
C THR A 59 24.76 3.77 56.04
N THR A 60 25.56 3.44 57.08
CA THR A 60 27.00 3.56 57.11
C THR A 60 27.72 2.30 56.69
N GLY A 61 26.97 1.25 56.31
CA GLY A 61 27.46 -0.08 55.93
C GLY A 61 27.90 -0.92 57.14
N TYR A 62 27.58 -0.51 58.39
CA TYR A 62 28.01 -1.18 59.60
C TYR A 62 27.01 -2.30 59.97
N PHE A 63 27.56 -3.44 60.49
CA PHE A 63 26.79 -4.53 61.03
C PHE A 63 27.35 -4.98 62.38
N ARG A 64 26.49 -5.58 63.22
CA ARG A 64 26.87 -6.09 64.55
C ARG A 64 26.04 -7.32 64.94
N PHE A 65 26.72 -8.40 65.34
CA PHE A 65 26.13 -9.53 66.01
C PHE A 65 26.46 -9.49 67.49
N ASN A 66 25.53 -9.86 68.33
CA ASN A 66 25.71 -9.94 69.77
C ASN A 66 26.06 -11.37 70.24
N ARG A 67 26.50 -12.22 69.32
CA ARG A 67 26.94 -13.59 69.55
C ARG A 67 28.16 -13.90 68.76
N GLN A 68 29.14 -14.60 69.29
CA GLN A 68 30.32 -15.05 68.56
C GLN A 68 30.55 -16.54 68.85
N PRO A 69 30.39 -17.45 67.90
CA PRO A 69 30.92 -18.81 67.93
C PRO A 69 32.45 -18.79 67.89
N ALA A 70 33.08 -19.80 68.44
CA ALA A 70 34.56 -19.91 68.54
C ALA A 70 35.26 -19.88 67.17
N SER A 71 34.57 -20.35 66.17
CA SER A 71 34.93 -20.22 64.75
C SER A 71 33.68 -20.06 63.93
N TYR A 72 33.66 -19.09 63.03
CA TYR A 72 32.45 -18.79 62.28
C TYR A 72 32.76 -18.34 60.86
N ARG A 73 31.72 -18.32 60.00
CA ARG A 73 31.77 -17.71 58.69
C ARG A 73 30.59 -16.77 58.50
N LEU A 74 30.87 -15.68 57.73
CA LEU A 74 29.90 -14.67 57.34
C LEU A 74 29.58 -14.80 55.87
N ILE A 75 28.30 -14.74 55.55
CA ILE A 75 27.84 -14.66 54.15
C ILE A 75 27.21 -13.28 53.98
N PHE A 76 27.75 -12.53 53.00
CA PHE A 76 27.24 -11.21 52.65
C PHE A 76 26.40 -11.32 51.39
N GLN A 77 25.14 -10.92 51.45
CA GLN A 77 24.19 -10.98 50.35
C GLN A 77 23.55 -9.60 50.14
N HIS A 78 23.57 -9.14 48.87
CA HIS A 78 22.85 -7.94 48.47
C HIS A 78 22.40 -8.09 47.03
N ILE A 79 21.23 -7.53 46.65
CA ILE A 79 20.64 -7.70 45.33
C ILE A 79 21.56 -7.18 44.17
N MET A 80 22.34 -6.16 44.42
CA MET A 80 23.22 -5.52 43.43
C MET A 80 24.67 -5.99 43.47
N TYR A 81 25.05 -6.88 44.43
CA TYR A 81 26.45 -7.32 44.61
C TYR A 81 26.57 -8.82 44.60
N GLU A 82 27.76 -9.32 44.27
CA GLU A 82 28.09 -10.74 44.32
C GLU A 82 28.08 -11.22 45.80
N THR A 83 27.54 -12.42 46.03
CA THR A 83 27.57 -13.04 47.34
C THR A 83 29.01 -13.34 47.76
N LEU A 84 29.44 -12.82 48.89
CA LEU A 84 30.79 -13.08 49.43
C LEU A 84 30.68 -13.94 50.68
N LEU A 85 31.54 -14.94 50.77
CA LEU A 85 31.70 -15.79 51.98
C LEU A 85 33.08 -15.48 52.59
N LEU A 86 33.08 -15.14 53.90
CA LEU A 86 34.29 -14.86 54.69
C LEU A 86 34.31 -15.80 55.91
N THR A 87 35.43 -16.51 56.10
CA THR A 87 35.67 -17.30 57.31
C THR A 87 36.69 -16.53 58.17
N THR A 88 36.30 -16.24 59.41
CA THR A 88 37.15 -15.48 60.36
C THR A 88 36.91 -15.95 61.81
N THR A 89 37.75 -15.57 62.74
CA THR A 89 37.70 -15.93 64.17
C THR A 89 37.77 -14.76 65.13
N GLY A 90 37.90 -13.51 64.63
CA GLY A 90 38.04 -12.30 65.43
C GLY A 90 36.72 -11.62 65.79
N GLU A 91 36.75 -10.67 66.74
CA GLU A 91 35.58 -9.87 67.11
C GLU A 91 35.29 -8.76 66.08
N ASP A 92 36.26 -8.37 65.29
CA ASP A 92 36.12 -7.43 64.19
C ASP A 92 36.38 -8.12 62.84
N ALA A 93 35.38 -8.18 62.01
CA ALA A 93 35.48 -8.74 60.64
C ALA A 93 36.15 -7.75 59.65
N GLY A 94 36.41 -6.52 60.10
CA GLY A 94 37.03 -5.50 59.26
C GLY A 94 36.11 -4.90 58.20
N THR A 95 36.74 -4.30 57.20
CA THR A 95 36.01 -3.75 56.06
C THR A 95 35.93 -4.77 54.93
N ILE A 96 34.71 -5.15 54.59
CA ILE A 96 34.39 -6.15 53.59
C ILE A 96 33.96 -5.46 52.31
N THR A 97 34.68 -5.70 51.22
CA THR A 97 34.36 -5.11 49.91
C THR A 97 33.61 -6.05 49.02
N LEU A 98 32.39 -5.70 48.65
CA LEU A 98 31.58 -6.48 47.71
C LEU A 98 31.78 -5.96 46.27
N LYS A 99 31.83 -6.88 45.31
CA LYS A 99 31.88 -6.56 43.86
C LYS A 99 30.45 -6.46 43.35
N SER A 100 30.20 -5.47 42.47
CA SER A 100 28.91 -5.33 41.79
C SER A 100 28.61 -6.59 40.97
N LYS A 101 27.39 -7.08 41.06
CA LYS A 101 26.92 -8.19 40.27
C LYS A 101 26.47 -7.64 38.93
N ASP A 102 27.20 -7.98 37.86
CA ASP A 102 26.74 -7.74 36.50
C ASP A 102 25.56 -8.68 36.24
N TYR A 103 24.35 -8.15 36.33
CA TYR A 103 23.18 -8.79 35.76
C TYR A 103 23.26 -8.65 34.24
N ALA A 104 23.96 -9.53 33.57
CA ALA A 104 23.55 -9.91 32.23
C ALA A 104 22.18 -10.57 32.40
N LEU A 105 21.11 -9.82 32.20
CA LEU A 105 19.80 -10.42 31.98
C LEU A 105 19.97 -11.33 30.76
N ASP A 106 19.88 -12.63 30.96
CA ASP A 106 19.67 -13.55 29.84
C ASP A 106 18.46 -12.98 29.07
N GLU A 107 18.73 -12.53 27.86
CA GLU A 107 17.70 -12.02 26.97
C GLU A 107 16.70 -13.14 26.76
N VAL A 108 15.58 -13.10 27.48
CA VAL A 108 14.43 -13.96 27.18
C VAL A 108 13.90 -13.42 25.87
N VAL A 109 14.46 -13.91 24.77
CA VAL A 109 13.93 -13.69 23.43
C VAL A 109 12.59 -14.42 23.37
N ILE A 110 11.54 -13.75 23.80
CA ILE A 110 10.18 -14.16 23.46
C ILE A 110 10.09 -13.93 21.94
N LYS A 111 10.31 -14.96 21.15
CA LYS A 111 9.97 -15.02 19.73
C LYS A 111 8.44 -15.05 19.60
N GLY A 112 7.78 -13.99 20.01
CA GLY A 112 6.42 -13.68 19.62
C GLY A 112 6.50 -13.21 18.17
N GLU A 113 6.09 -14.01 17.20
CA GLU A 113 5.83 -13.51 15.84
C GLU A 113 4.76 -12.45 15.99
N ARG A 114 5.10 -11.18 15.69
CA ARG A 114 4.09 -10.13 15.57
C ARG A 114 3.13 -10.54 14.45
N PRO A 115 1.83 -10.42 14.64
CA PRO A 115 0.90 -10.74 13.56
C PRO A 115 1.21 -9.87 12.34
N LEU A 116 1.26 -10.50 11.18
CA LEU A 116 1.52 -9.82 9.90
C LEU A 116 0.44 -8.77 9.60
N VAL A 117 -0.79 -9.04 10.03
CA VAL A 117 -1.95 -8.17 9.89
C VAL A 117 -2.59 -7.93 11.26
N LYS A 118 -2.98 -6.67 11.51
CA LYS A 118 -3.81 -6.27 12.64
C LYS A 118 -5.11 -5.71 12.12
N VAL A 119 -6.21 -5.98 12.81
CA VAL A 119 -7.49 -5.33 12.54
C VAL A 119 -7.63 -4.15 13.49
N GLU A 120 -7.68 -2.94 12.94
CA GLU A 120 -7.78 -1.70 13.69
C GLU A 120 -8.97 -0.90 13.13
N GLY A 121 -10.11 -0.86 13.85
CA GLY A 121 -11.29 -0.12 13.41
C GLY A 121 -11.81 -0.54 12.02
N GLY A 122 -11.86 -1.86 11.77
CA GLY A 122 -12.30 -2.41 10.49
C GLY A 122 -11.23 -2.50 9.38
N LYS A 123 -10.09 -1.86 9.57
CA LYS A 123 -9.01 -1.85 8.59
C LYS A 123 -8.04 -2.99 8.83
N LEU A 124 -7.57 -3.62 7.75
CA LEU A 124 -6.46 -4.57 7.80
C LEU A 124 -5.13 -3.82 7.71
N SER A 125 -4.45 -3.72 8.82
CA SER A 125 -3.26 -2.92 8.99
C SER A 125 -2.01 -3.79 8.93
N TYR A 126 -1.13 -3.51 7.96
CA TYR A 126 0.13 -4.20 7.72
C TYR A 126 1.32 -3.30 8.08
N ASP A 127 2.18 -3.79 8.99
CA ASP A 127 3.49 -3.18 9.23
C ASP A 127 4.42 -3.55 8.07
N LEU A 128 4.76 -2.55 7.26
CA LEU A 128 5.54 -2.79 6.04
C LEU A 128 7.01 -3.05 6.33
N SER A 129 7.54 -2.63 7.45
CA SER A 129 8.90 -2.98 7.86
C SER A 129 9.02 -4.49 8.08
N GLN A 130 7.99 -5.10 8.65
CA GLN A 130 7.92 -6.56 8.86
C GLN A 130 7.57 -7.31 7.56
N LEU A 131 6.60 -6.81 6.81
CA LEU A 131 6.16 -7.42 5.55
C LEU A 131 7.29 -7.49 4.52
N THR A 132 8.14 -6.47 4.45
CA THR A 132 9.19 -6.35 3.44
C THR A 132 10.57 -6.82 3.89
N THR A 133 10.72 -7.27 5.15
CA THR A 133 12.03 -7.68 5.72
C THR A 133 12.78 -8.71 4.86
N HIS A 134 12.06 -9.60 4.20
CA HIS A 134 12.64 -10.65 3.34
C HIS A 134 12.30 -10.47 1.86
N LYS A 135 11.63 -9.37 1.48
CA LYS A 135 11.14 -9.14 0.13
C LYS A 135 12.02 -8.15 -0.64
N ILE A 136 11.99 -8.27 -1.97
CA ILE A 136 12.71 -7.40 -2.88
C ILE A 136 11.76 -6.30 -3.33
N VAL A 137 11.81 -5.15 -2.67
CA VAL A 137 10.99 -3.99 -3.02
C VAL A 137 11.85 -2.73 -3.06
N SER A 138 11.68 -1.92 -4.09
CA SER A 138 12.41 -0.67 -4.29
C SER A 138 11.52 0.56 -4.11
N ASN A 139 10.23 0.45 -4.36
CA ASN A 139 9.29 1.56 -4.35
C ASN A 139 7.94 1.17 -3.75
N ALA A 140 7.07 2.17 -3.55
CA ALA A 140 5.75 1.97 -2.94
C ALA A 140 4.82 1.10 -3.81
N TYR A 141 4.95 1.16 -5.15
CA TYR A 141 4.16 0.32 -6.05
C TYR A 141 4.49 -1.16 -5.85
N GLU A 142 5.77 -1.52 -5.78
CA GLU A 142 6.20 -2.89 -5.50
C GLU A 142 5.79 -3.36 -4.10
N ILE A 143 5.74 -2.46 -3.11
CA ILE A 143 5.19 -2.78 -1.78
C ILE A 143 3.72 -3.17 -1.89
N LEU A 144 2.93 -2.41 -2.64
CA LEU A 144 1.50 -2.72 -2.81
C LEU A 144 1.30 -4.12 -3.42
N GLN A 145 2.11 -4.51 -4.40
CA GLN A 145 2.08 -5.85 -5.00
C GLN A 145 2.40 -6.97 -4.00
N GLN A 146 3.10 -6.65 -2.91
CA GLN A 146 3.45 -7.61 -1.87
C GLN A 146 2.37 -7.74 -0.77
N LEU A 147 1.37 -6.86 -0.77
CA LEU A 147 0.25 -6.95 0.17
C LEU A 147 -0.65 -8.14 -0.17
N PRO A 148 -1.07 -8.93 0.83
CA PRO A 148 -2.00 -10.02 0.59
C PRO A 148 -3.30 -9.54 -0.06
N GLY A 149 -3.71 -10.19 -1.14
CA GLY A 149 -4.91 -9.86 -1.91
C GLY A 149 -4.73 -8.78 -2.96
N VAL A 150 -3.60 -8.07 -2.98
CA VAL A 150 -3.31 -7.12 -4.05
C VAL A 150 -2.72 -7.86 -5.24
N GLN A 151 -3.24 -7.57 -6.41
CA GLN A 151 -2.87 -8.18 -7.69
C GLN A 151 -2.53 -7.09 -8.70
N GLU A 152 -1.62 -7.37 -9.60
CA GLU A 152 -1.37 -6.55 -10.77
C GLU A 152 -1.64 -7.35 -12.03
N ILE A 153 -2.50 -6.83 -12.89
CA ILE A 153 -2.77 -7.40 -14.21
C ILE A 153 -2.71 -6.25 -15.21
N ASN A 154 -1.84 -6.36 -16.20
CA ASN A 154 -1.64 -5.34 -17.25
C ASN A 154 -1.35 -3.92 -16.70
N GLY A 155 -0.56 -3.82 -15.65
CA GLY A 155 -0.17 -2.54 -15.04
C GLY A 155 -1.21 -1.94 -14.07
N ASN A 156 -2.36 -2.59 -13.90
CA ASN A 156 -3.41 -2.13 -12.99
C ASN A 156 -3.39 -2.92 -11.68
N LEU A 157 -3.33 -2.20 -10.56
CA LEU A 157 -3.49 -2.80 -9.24
C LEU A 157 -4.97 -3.02 -8.94
N SER A 158 -5.29 -4.19 -8.43
CA SER A 158 -6.62 -4.55 -7.94
C SER A 158 -6.51 -5.23 -6.58
N LEU A 159 -7.57 -5.19 -5.81
CA LEU A 159 -7.69 -5.93 -4.55
C LEU A 159 -8.68 -7.08 -4.78
N ALA A 160 -8.26 -8.28 -4.40
CA ALA A 160 -9.09 -9.48 -4.55
C ALA A 160 -10.47 -9.29 -3.90
N GLY A 161 -11.52 -9.58 -4.66
CA GLY A 161 -12.91 -9.39 -4.24
C GLY A 161 -13.42 -7.95 -4.37
N THR A 162 -12.74 -7.08 -5.13
CA THR A 162 -13.22 -5.72 -5.39
C THR A 162 -12.97 -5.34 -6.84
N HIS A 163 -13.83 -4.49 -7.41
CA HIS A 163 -13.65 -3.99 -8.78
C HIS A 163 -12.74 -2.78 -8.85
N ASN A 164 -12.98 -1.82 -7.98
CA ASN A 164 -12.23 -0.57 -7.94
C ASN A 164 -11.36 -0.53 -6.70
N LEU A 165 -10.11 -0.15 -6.88
CA LEU A 165 -9.17 0.08 -5.80
C LEU A 165 -8.69 1.51 -5.83
N SER A 166 -8.95 2.26 -4.76
CA SER A 166 -8.40 3.59 -4.55
C SER A 166 -7.13 3.52 -3.71
N ILE A 167 -6.12 4.29 -4.07
CA ILE A 167 -4.93 4.45 -3.24
C ILE A 167 -4.99 5.80 -2.56
N ILE A 168 -4.86 5.77 -1.24
CA ILE A 168 -4.86 6.94 -0.35
C ILE A 168 -3.45 7.12 0.17
N LEU A 169 -2.98 8.35 0.29
CA LEU A 169 -1.66 8.66 0.84
C LEU A 169 -1.82 9.50 2.11
N ASN A 170 -1.30 9.00 3.23
CA ASN A 170 -1.38 9.67 4.53
C ASN A 170 -2.82 10.09 4.90
N GLY A 171 -3.80 9.21 4.62
CA GLY A 171 -5.20 9.48 4.91
C GLY A 171 -5.91 10.43 3.94
N ARG A 172 -5.32 10.70 2.76
CA ARG A 172 -5.85 11.66 1.78
C ARG A 172 -6.04 11.01 0.43
N ALA A 173 -7.23 11.21 -0.14
CA ALA A 173 -7.48 10.84 -1.53
C ALA A 173 -6.61 11.70 -2.47
N THR A 174 -6.04 11.07 -3.47
CA THR A 174 -5.35 11.78 -4.53
C THR A 174 -6.35 12.20 -5.61
N THR A 175 -6.13 13.35 -6.23
CA THR A 175 -6.91 13.81 -7.40
C THR A 175 -6.22 13.46 -8.72
N MET A 176 -5.16 12.64 -8.64
CA MET A 176 -4.36 12.19 -9.76
C MET A 176 -5.11 11.12 -10.57
N SER A 177 -4.84 11.06 -11.87
CA SER A 177 -5.27 9.92 -12.68
C SER A 177 -4.55 8.64 -12.23
N HIS A 178 -5.06 7.48 -12.64
CA HIS A 178 -4.43 6.18 -12.34
C HIS A 178 -2.97 6.11 -12.81
N GLU A 179 -2.69 6.61 -14.00
CA GLU A 179 -1.32 6.66 -14.56
C GLU A 179 -0.40 7.56 -13.72
N GLN A 180 -0.88 8.75 -13.34
CA GLN A 180 -0.13 9.71 -12.52
C GLN A 180 0.14 9.15 -11.14
N LEU A 181 -0.85 8.48 -10.54
CA LEU A 181 -0.71 7.80 -9.24
C LEU A 181 0.31 6.65 -9.34
N THR A 182 0.27 5.87 -10.40
CA THR A 182 1.26 4.80 -10.66
C THR A 182 2.68 5.37 -10.76
N ILE A 183 2.87 6.49 -11.45
CA ILE A 183 4.16 7.19 -11.51
C ILE A 183 4.60 7.63 -10.11
N LEU A 184 3.70 8.23 -9.33
CA LEU A 184 3.98 8.62 -7.94
C LEU A 184 4.43 7.43 -7.09
N LEU A 185 3.71 6.33 -7.13
CA LEU A 185 4.01 5.12 -6.35
C LEU A 185 5.34 4.49 -6.77
N LYS A 186 5.63 4.40 -8.07
CA LYS A 186 6.91 3.92 -8.59
C LYS A 186 8.07 4.86 -8.26
N SER A 187 7.79 6.15 -8.10
CA SER A 187 8.78 7.17 -7.72
C SER A 187 8.99 7.27 -6.21
N THR A 188 8.07 6.77 -5.39
CA THR A 188 8.17 6.82 -3.93
C THR A 188 9.01 5.65 -3.43
N PRO A 189 10.17 5.89 -2.79
CA PRO A 189 11.02 4.81 -2.29
C PRO A 189 10.31 3.92 -1.28
N ALA A 190 10.53 2.62 -1.33
CA ALA A 190 9.97 1.65 -0.38
C ALA A 190 10.30 2.02 1.07
N SER A 191 11.48 2.58 1.30
CA SER A 191 11.96 3.02 2.60
C SER A 191 11.13 4.15 3.23
N ARG A 192 10.37 4.90 2.42
CA ARG A 192 9.47 5.97 2.86
C ARG A 192 8.13 5.45 3.37
N VAL A 193 7.76 4.23 3.06
CA VAL A 193 6.48 3.67 3.45
C VAL A 193 6.60 2.99 4.82
N GLU A 194 5.69 3.30 5.75
CA GLU A 194 5.68 2.76 7.11
C GLU A 194 4.63 1.66 7.27
N LYS A 195 3.41 1.93 6.82
CA LYS A 195 2.23 1.10 7.06
C LYS A 195 1.31 1.13 5.84
N ALA A 196 0.62 0.03 5.60
CA ALA A 196 -0.48 -0.03 4.65
C ALA A 196 -1.75 -0.50 5.37
N GLU A 197 -2.85 0.20 5.15
CA GLU A 197 -4.15 -0.12 5.68
C GLU A 197 -5.09 -0.48 4.53
N ILE A 198 -5.48 -1.76 4.44
CA ILE A 198 -6.47 -2.22 3.47
C ILE A 198 -7.86 -2.02 4.06
N MET A 199 -8.72 -1.37 3.31
CA MET A 199 -10.12 -1.11 3.64
C MET A 199 -10.99 -1.67 2.51
N TYR A 200 -11.81 -2.68 2.79
CA TYR A 200 -12.80 -3.17 1.83
C TYR A 200 -14.02 -2.24 1.77
N SER A 201 -14.26 -1.50 2.84
CA SER A 201 -15.23 -0.40 2.91
C SER A 201 -14.52 0.85 3.43
N THR A 202 -14.33 1.84 2.56
CA THR A 202 -13.59 3.05 2.91
C THR A 202 -14.51 4.01 3.65
N PRO A 203 -14.17 4.42 4.88
CA PRO A 203 -14.91 5.46 5.59
C PRO A 203 -14.95 6.78 4.80
N PRO A 204 -16.09 7.50 4.76
CA PRO A 204 -16.29 8.64 3.87
C PRO A 204 -15.39 9.85 4.15
N GLN A 205 -14.81 9.95 5.36
CA GLN A 205 -13.82 10.97 5.70
C GLN A 205 -12.50 10.88 4.90
N TYR A 206 -12.30 9.85 4.12
CA TYR A 206 -11.19 9.74 3.16
C TYR A 206 -11.53 10.31 1.79
N HIS A 207 -12.78 10.75 1.55
CA HIS A 207 -13.28 11.28 0.29
C HIS A 207 -13.08 10.36 -0.91
N VAL A 208 -13.02 9.06 -0.67
CA VAL A 208 -13.09 7.98 -1.66
C VAL A 208 -14.15 6.99 -1.20
N ARG A 209 -14.71 6.25 -2.14
CA ARG A 209 -15.72 5.21 -1.90
C ARG A 209 -15.18 3.86 -2.39
N GLY A 210 -15.88 2.78 -2.05
CA GLY A 210 -15.44 1.44 -2.42
C GLY A 210 -14.26 0.97 -1.58
N ALA A 211 -13.40 0.15 -2.15
CA ALA A 211 -12.20 -0.35 -1.49
C ALA A 211 -11.03 0.61 -1.65
N ALA A 212 -10.20 0.70 -0.62
CA ALA A 212 -8.99 1.52 -0.67
C ALA A 212 -7.82 0.90 0.09
N ILE A 213 -6.62 1.28 -0.31
CA ILE A 213 -5.39 1.05 0.45
C ILE A 213 -4.81 2.42 0.85
N ASN A 214 -4.72 2.66 2.15
CA ASN A 214 -4.09 3.85 2.68
C ASN A 214 -2.62 3.56 2.96
N LEU A 215 -1.72 4.18 2.22
CA LEU A 215 -0.29 4.14 2.45
C LEU A 215 0.11 5.25 3.41
N LEU A 216 0.59 4.87 4.57
CA LEU A 216 1.17 5.80 5.54
C LEU A 216 2.67 5.89 5.30
N LEU A 217 3.10 7.07 4.90
CA LEU A 217 4.51 7.36 4.72
C LEU A 217 5.14 7.69 6.08
N LYS A 218 6.40 7.35 6.25
CA LYS A 218 7.15 7.66 7.47
C LYS A 218 7.08 9.15 7.75
N GLY A 219 6.46 9.46 8.86
CA GLY A 219 6.25 10.82 9.32
C GLY A 219 7.25 11.20 10.40
N TYR A 220 6.99 12.34 10.97
CA TYR A 220 7.71 12.98 12.05
C TYR A 220 7.81 12.11 13.33
N ARG A 221 9.01 12.09 13.94
CA ARG A 221 9.25 11.63 15.32
C ARG A 221 9.66 12.85 16.17
N PRO A 222 8.96 13.16 17.27
CA PRO A 222 9.14 14.39 18.03
C PRO A 222 10.56 14.65 18.57
N GLU A 223 11.37 13.63 18.66
CA GLU A 223 12.65 13.64 19.39
C GLU A 223 13.90 13.72 18.49
N GLU A 224 13.77 13.64 17.17
CA GLU A 224 14.92 13.59 16.26
C GLU A 224 14.80 14.64 15.15
N SER A 225 15.67 15.65 15.16
CA SER A 225 15.90 16.51 14.01
C SER A 225 16.95 15.89 13.11
N GLY A 226 16.72 15.86 11.80
CA GLY A 226 17.70 15.29 10.88
C GLY A 226 17.29 15.31 9.42
N LEU A 227 18.29 15.14 8.56
CA LEU A 227 18.13 14.95 7.12
C LEU A 227 18.33 13.47 6.79
N GLN A 228 17.37 12.91 6.07
CA GLN A 228 17.43 11.55 5.50
C GLN A 228 17.25 11.64 3.99
N GLY A 229 17.92 10.78 3.26
CA GLY A 229 17.78 10.77 1.81
C GLY A 229 18.07 9.41 1.19
N GLU A 230 17.59 9.29 -0.06
CA GLU A 230 17.82 8.15 -0.91
C GLU A 230 18.04 8.63 -2.34
N VAL A 231 19.04 8.06 -3.02
CA VAL A 231 19.29 8.24 -4.44
C VAL A 231 19.13 6.89 -5.11
N ASN A 232 18.45 6.86 -6.24
CA ASN A 232 18.29 5.66 -7.05
C ASN A 232 18.65 5.93 -8.52
N ALA A 233 19.12 4.89 -9.19
CA ALA A 233 19.37 4.87 -10.63
C ALA A 233 19.02 3.49 -11.16
N GLY A 234 18.48 3.42 -12.38
CA GLY A 234 18.11 2.16 -13.00
C GLY A 234 18.24 2.19 -14.52
N TYR A 235 18.48 1.00 -15.06
CA TYR A 235 18.46 0.72 -16.48
C TYR A 235 17.46 -0.38 -16.77
N LEU A 236 16.57 -0.12 -17.70
CA LEU A 236 15.54 -1.05 -18.16
C LEU A 236 15.87 -1.49 -19.60
N TYR A 237 15.82 -2.77 -19.87
CA TYR A 237 15.85 -3.32 -21.21
C TYR A 237 14.59 -4.14 -21.49
N ASN A 238 13.80 -3.65 -22.44
CA ASN A 238 12.58 -4.25 -22.94
C ASN A 238 12.59 -4.12 -24.46
N TYR A 239 13.31 -4.99 -25.18
CA TYR A 239 13.58 -4.81 -26.60
C TYR A 239 14.19 -3.43 -26.96
N ARG A 240 13.93 -2.46 -26.13
CA ARG A 240 14.40 -1.07 -26.18
C ARG A 240 15.04 -0.71 -24.85
N SER A 241 15.81 0.35 -24.83
CA SER A 241 16.50 0.83 -23.63
C SER A 241 15.67 1.89 -22.92
N GLY A 242 15.58 1.77 -21.61
CA GLY A 242 15.03 2.78 -20.71
C GLY A 242 15.99 3.11 -19.58
N THR A 243 15.86 4.29 -19.02
CA THR A 243 16.65 4.72 -17.83
C THR A 243 15.76 5.43 -16.84
N GLN A 244 16.09 5.28 -15.56
CA GLN A 244 15.43 6.00 -14.48
C GLN A 244 16.44 6.51 -13.47
N GLY A 245 16.12 7.61 -12.82
CA GLY A 245 16.94 8.15 -11.75
C GLY A 245 16.14 9.07 -10.85
N GLY A 246 16.48 9.08 -9.57
CA GLY A 246 15.72 9.89 -8.61
C GLY A 246 16.45 10.18 -7.32
N ILE A 247 15.93 11.19 -6.62
CA ILE A 247 16.35 11.60 -5.28
C ILE A 247 15.12 11.82 -4.40
N SER A 248 15.18 11.32 -3.19
CA SER A 248 14.19 11.57 -2.14
C SER A 248 14.88 12.11 -0.92
N LEU A 249 14.43 13.28 -0.42
CA LEU A 249 14.94 13.92 0.77
C LEU A 249 13.80 14.10 1.78
N LEU A 250 14.11 13.92 3.06
CA LEU A 250 13.20 14.18 4.17
C LEU A 250 13.97 14.93 5.26
N TYR A 251 13.57 16.15 5.53
CA TYR A 251 14.07 16.95 6.63
C TYR A 251 13.01 17.07 7.72
N THR A 252 13.35 16.65 8.93
CA THR A 252 12.44 16.65 10.08
C THR A 252 12.99 17.49 11.22
N THR A 253 12.13 18.23 11.87
CA THR A 253 12.37 18.93 13.13
C THR A 253 11.17 18.75 14.05
N PRO A 254 11.21 19.19 15.33
CA PRO A 254 10.04 19.13 16.21
C PRO A 254 8.76 19.79 15.67
N LYS A 255 8.88 20.79 14.81
CA LYS A 255 7.73 21.52 14.26
C LYS A 255 7.55 21.38 12.76
N TRP A 256 8.61 21.07 12.00
CA TRP A 256 8.58 20.99 10.55
C TRP A 256 8.90 19.62 10.04
N ASN A 257 8.15 19.19 9.04
CA ASN A 257 8.44 18.03 8.22
C ASN A 257 8.42 18.47 6.76
N ILE A 258 9.58 18.45 6.11
CA ILE A 258 9.74 18.92 4.72
C ILE A 258 10.26 17.76 3.89
N ASP A 259 9.57 17.44 2.80
CA ASP A 259 9.99 16.41 1.88
C ASP A 259 10.18 16.95 0.45
N LEU A 260 11.15 16.38 -0.24
CA LEU A 260 11.39 16.57 -1.67
C LEU A 260 11.58 15.21 -2.31
N LEU A 261 10.86 14.98 -3.39
CA LEU A 261 10.98 13.82 -4.26
C LEU A 261 11.11 14.30 -5.69
N TYR A 262 12.17 13.90 -6.37
CA TYR A 262 12.33 14.08 -7.81
C TYR A 262 12.67 12.74 -8.44
N ASN A 263 12.02 12.43 -9.55
CA ASN A 263 12.29 11.24 -10.33
C ASN A 263 12.21 11.56 -11.82
N THR A 264 13.08 10.97 -12.61
CA THR A 264 13.02 11.04 -14.07
C THR A 264 13.07 9.63 -14.64
N HIS A 265 12.25 9.41 -15.65
CA HIS A 265 12.11 8.13 -16.33
C HIS A 265 12.09 8.35 -17.83
N TYR A 266 13.03 7.75 -18.55
CA TYR A 266 13.02 7.65 -20.00
C TYR A 266 12.69 6.23 -20.40
N GLU A 267 11.70 6.05 -21.24
CA GLU A 267 11.22 4.75 -21.67
C GLU A 267 11.05 4.70 -23.20
N GLN A 268 11.38 3.53 -23.75
CA GLN A 268 11.04 3.16 -25.11
C GLN A 268 10.31 1.82 -25.07
N ASN A 269 9.15 1.75 -25.74
CA ASN A 269 8.31 0.56 -25.80
C ASN A 269 7.94 0.25 -27.24
N ARG A 270 7.85 -1.03 -27.56
CA ARG A 270 7.31 -1.54 -28.82
C ARG A 270 6.09 -2.40 -28.55
N GLN A 271 5.12 -2.33 -29.44
CA GLN A 271 3.93 -3.18 -29.45
C GLN A 271 3.64 -3.59 -30.88
N THR A 272 3.33 -4.86 -31.12
CA THR A 272 2.81 -5.32 -32.40
C THR A 272 1.42 -5.92 -32.21
N THR A 273 0.54 -5.73 -33.21
CA THR A 273 -0.80 -6.30 -33.21
C THR A 273 -1.12 -6.85 -34.59
N ASP A 274 -1.44 -8.14 -34.66
CA ASP A 274 -1.99 -8.78 -35.84
C ASP A 274 -3.50 -8.89 -35.68
N THR A 275 -4.25 -8.31 -36.59
CA THR A 275 -5.70 -8.33 -36.62
C THR A 275 -6.20 -9.10 -37.85
N TYR A 276 -7.02 -10.10 -37.62
CA TYR A 276 -7.78 -10.79 -38.67
C TYR A 276 -9.27 -10.58 -38.41
N SER A 277 -10.01 -10.17 -39.44
CA SER A 277 -11.41 -9.79 -39.27
C SER A 277 -12.24 -10.13 -40.51
N HIS A 278 -13.42 -10.71 -40.30
CA HIS A 278 -14.47 -10.84 -41.30
C HIS A 278 -15.44 -9.67 -41.14
N HIS A 279 -15.37 -8.69 -42.01
CA HIS A 279 -16.23 -7.52 -41.97
C HIS A 279 -17.35 -7.62 -43.00
N THR A 280 -18.58 -7.71 -42.52
CA THR A 280 -19.77 -7.74 -43.38
C THR A 280 -20.26 -6.33 -43.63
N LEU A 281 -20.16 -5.87 -44.89
CA LEU A 281 -20.69 -4.57 -45.33
C LEU A 281 -21.71 -4.77 -46.44
N LYS A 282 -22.96 -4.41 -46.15
CA LYS A 282 -24.12 -4.55 -47.07
C LYS A 282 -24.31 -6.02 -47.52
N ASN A 283 -23.98 -6.87 -47.89
CA ASN A 283 -24.05 -8.28 -48.27
C ASN A 283 -22.71 -8.87 -48.72
N ASN A 284 -21.66 -8.07 -48.68
CA ASN A 284 -20.31 -8.53 -49.01
C ASN A 284 -19.49 -8.75 -47.70
N ILE A 285 -18.71 -9.83 -47.69
CA ILE A 285 -17.77 -10.15 -46.64
C ILE A 285 -16.39 -9.72 -47.12
N TYR A 286 -15.69 -8.96 -46.29
CA TYR A 286 -14.32 -8.54 -46.51
C TYR A 286 -13.42 -9.20 -45.48
N ASP A 287 -12.50 -10.03 -45.95
CA ASP A 287 -11.45 -10.59 -45.11
C ASP A 287 -10.33 -9.58 -44.95
N ILE A 288 -10.13 -9.06 -43.78
CA ILE A 288 -9.20 -7.99 -43.48
C ILE A 288 -8.08 -8.57 -42.64
N CYS A 289 -6.84 -8.45 -43.11
CA CYS A 289 -5.63 -8.79 -42.38
C CYS A 289 -4.83 -7.49 -42.23
N GLN A 290 -4.42 -7.21 -40.99
CA GLN A 290 -3.64 -5.99 -40.67
C GLN A 290 -2.58 -6.29 -39.63
N HIS A 291 -1.36 -5.81 -39.88
CA HIS A 291 -0.25 -5.80 -38.95
C HIS A 291 0.03 -4.37 -38.52
N ASN A 292 -0.03 -4.10 -37.22
CA ASN A 292 0.31 -2.82 -36.63
C ASN A 292 1.61 -2.95 -35.84
N ASP A 293 2.59 -2.08 -36.10
CA ASP A 293 3.84 -1.97 -35.35
C ASP A 293 3.93 -0.57 -34.76
N ILE A 294 4.01 -0.49 -33.44
CA ILE A 294 3.96 0.76 -32.69
C ILE A 294 5.21 0.89 -31.83
N ASP A 295 6.02 1.90 -32.13
CA ASP A 295 7.16 2.34 -31.32
C ASP A 295 6.77 3.60 -30.52
N ARG A 296 6.95 3.56 -29.21
CA ARG A 296 6.71 4.69 -28.30
C ARG A 296 7.99 5.02 -27.56
N LYS A 297 8.31 6.30 -27.42
CA LYS A 297 9.41 6.78 -26.58
C LYS A 297 9.01 8.08 -25.90
N GLY A 298 9.45 8.24 -24.67
CA GLY A 298 9.12 9.42 -23.89
C GLY A 298 9.98 9.59 -22.66
N ILE A 299 10.00 10.82 -22.16
CA ILE A 299 10.62 11.16 -20.88
C ILE A 299 9.55 11.74 -19.96
N THR A 300 9.55 11.29 -18.72
CA THR A 300 8.68 11.81 -17.67
C THR A 300 9.54 12.33 -16.53
N HIS A 301 9.28 13.55 -16.09
CA HIS A 301 9.81 14.12 -14.87
C HIS A 301 8.70 14.22 -13.84
N TYR A 302 8.98 13.73 -12.66
CA TYR A 302 8.09 13.81 -11.51
C TYR A 302 8.77 14.60 -10.41
N VAL A 303 8.10 15.58 -9.85
CA VAL A 303 8.55 16.35 -8.70
C VAL A 303 7.44 16.44 -7.66
N ARG A 304 7.76 16.19 -6.39
CA ARG A 304 6.88 16.46 -5.28
C ARG A 304 7.68 17.15 -4.16
N THR A 305 7.08 18.18 -3.60
CA THR A 305 7.57 18.78 -2.36
C THR A 305 6.41 18.97 -1.40
N GLY A 306 6.66 18.70 -0.14
CA GLY A 306 5.69 18.85 0.94
C GLY A 306 6.29 19.59 2.11
N ALA A 307 5.47 20.38 2.80
CA ALA A 307 5.84 21.04 4.04
C ALA A 307 4.68 20.92 5.03
N GLU A 308 4.91 20.25 6.14
CA GLU A 308 3.98 20.16 7.26
C GLU A 308 4.51 20.97 8.42
N TYR A 309 3.67 21.82 9.00
CA TYR A 309 3.94 22.56 10.21
C TYR A 309 3.01 22.15 11.33
N LYS A 310 3.55 21.74 12.46
CA LYS A 310 2.81 21.38 13.67
C LYS A 310 2.72 22.58 14.60
N PHE A 311 1.49 23.01 14.85
CA PHE A 311 1.20 24.01 15.88
C PHE A 311 1.35 23.40 17.27
N ASN A 312 0.79 22.17 17.43
CA ASN A 312 0.86 21.30 18.61
C ASN A 312 0.60 19.85 18.18
N ASP A 313 0.50 18.91 19.12
CA ASP A 313 0.30 17.47 18.83
C ASP A 313 -1.00 17.16 18.08
N ASN A 314 -2.02 18.01 18.21
CA ASN A 314 -3.35 17.81 17.67
C ASN A 314 -3.69 18.75 16.49
N ALA A 315 -2.82 19.70 16.17
CA ALA A 315 -3.09 20.69 15.12
C ALA A 315 -1.89 20.86 14.19
N HIS A 316 -2.13 20.71 12.88
CA HIS A 316 -1.10 20.93 11.88
C HIS A 316 -1.69 21.47 10.57
N ILE A 317 -0.85 22.08 9.78
CA ILE A 317 -1.11 22.47 8.41
C ILE A 317 -0.09 21.80 7.49
N ASN A 318 -0.55 21.32 6.35
CA ASN A 318 0.30 20.69 5.35
C ASN A 318 0.03 21.30 3.98
N LEU A 319 1.10 21.70 3.31
CA LEU A 319 1.10 22.16 1.93
C LEU A 319 1.92 21.18 1.11
N ALA A 320 1.35 20.67 0.01
CA ALA A 320 2.03 19.79 -0.92
C ALA A 320 1.88 20.30 -2.36
N TYR A 321 2.97 20.26 -3.10
CA TYR A 321 2.99 20.46 -4.53
C TYR A 321 3.44 19.18 -5.21
N THR A 322 2.76 18.80 -6.31
CA THR A 322 3.14 17.70 -7.19
C THR A 322 3.12 18.17 -8.64
N GLY A 323 4.21 17.97 -9.36
CA GLY A 323 4.35 18.24 -10.79
C GLY A 323 4.67 16.96 -11.57
N VAL A 324 4.00 16.76 -12.70
CA VAL A 324 4.33 15.71 -13.70
C VAL A 324 4.53 16.40 -15.04
N PHE A 325 5.67 16.14 -15.67
CA PHE A 325 6.04 16.79 -16.93
C PHE A 325 6.47 15.71 -17.91
N ASN A 326 5.78 15.67 -19.04
CA ASN A 326 6.06 14.81 -20.18
C ASN A 326 6.39 15.72 -21.38
N PRO A 327 7.60 16.25 -21.50
CA PRO A 327 7.92 17.29 -22.48
C PRO A 327 8.02 16.74 -23.91
N ASN A 328 8.20 15.44 -24.08
CA ASN A 328 8.36 14.84 -25.38
C ASN A 328 7.98 13.36 -25.33
N ASN A 329 6.77 13.04 -25.76
CA ASN A 329 6.31 11.68 -26.02
C ASN A 329 6.10 11.53 -27.52
N ASP A 330 6.85 10.64 -28.16
CA ASP A 330 6.81 10.36 -29.58
C ASP A 330 6.24 8.95 -29.79
N ASN A 331 5.20 8.84 -30.57
CA ASN A 331 4.54 7.59 -30.93
C ASN A 331 4.52 7.45 -32.43
N HIS A 332 5.15 6.40 -32.96
CA HIS A 332 5.15 6.06 -34.36
C HIS A 332 4.44 4.73 -34.54
N SER A 333 3.35 4.72 -35.27
CA SER A 333 2.57 3.53 -35.64
C SER A 333 2.61 3.34 -37.16
N TYR A 334 3.06 2.17 -37.57
CA TYR A 334 3.00 1.72 -38.94
C TYR A 334 2.02 0.55 -39.05
N SER A 335 1.02 0.71 -39.91
CA SER A 335 0.02 -0.30 -40.22
C SER A 335 0.19 -0.80 -41.64
N ASP A 336 0.32 -2.13 -41.80
CA ASP A 336 0.36 -2.78 -43.10
C ASP A 336 -0.82 -3.78 -43.21
N GLY A 337 -1.69 -3.57 -44.17
CA GLY A 337 -2.89 -4.40 -44.31
C GLY A 337 -3.28 -4.58 -45.80
N ASN A 338 -4.10 -5.62 -46.03
CA ASN A 338 -4.55 -5.94 -47.39
C ASN A 338 -5.53 -4.91 -47.99
N ILE A 339 -6.08 -4.00 -47.17
CA ILE A 339 -6.99 -2.95 -47.62
C ILE A 339 -6.36 -1.57 -47.52
N THR A 340 -5.50 -1.31 -46.57
CA THR A 340 -4.82 -0.02 -46.37
C THR A 340 -3.44 -0.22 -45.77
N THR A 341 -2.53 0.73 -46.05
CA THR A 341 -1.26 0.91 -45.39
C THR A 341 -1.22 2.32 -44.80
N ALA A 342 -0.86 2.46 -43.52
CA ALA A 342 -0.82 3.78 -42.88
C ALA A 342 0.47 4.01 -42.08
N ASP A 343 0.97 5.25 -42.15
CA ASP A 343 2.04 5.79 -41.29
C ASP A 343 1.43 6.89 -40.42
N ASN A 344 1.53 6.71 -39.10
CA ASN A 344 0.95 7.61 -38.10
C ASN A 344 2.02 8.01 -37.09
N ARG A 345 2.35 9.29 -37.04
CA ARG A 345 3.33 9.86 -36.10
C ARG A 345 2.66 10.89 -35.23
N THR A 346 2.72 10.66 -33.94
CA THR A 346 2.13 11.54 -32.94
C THR A 346 3.19 12.01 -31.95
N LYS A 347 3.35 13.32 -31.83
CA LYS A 347 4.15 13.95 -30.78
C LYS A 347 3.20 14.57 -29.76
N LYS A 348 3.40 14.23 -28.50
CA LYS A 348 2.56 14.73 -27.39
C LYS A 348 3.44 15.29 -26.28
N GLU A 349 3.10 16.47 -25.81
CA GLU A 349 3.59 17.01 -24.55
C GLU A 349 2.45 17.14 -23.55
N ALA A 350 2.76 16.97 -22.26
CA ALA A 350 1.78 17.12 -21.21
C ALA A 350 2.45 17.61 -19.92
N ARG A 351 1.72 18.41 -19.15
CA ARG A 351 2.14 18.89 -17.85
C ARG A 351 0.96 18.89 -16.89
N MET A 352 1.22 18.49 -15.65
CA MET A 352 0.26 18.55 -14.56
C MET A 352 0.88 19.25 -13.37
N HIS A 353 0.11 20.11 -12.76
CA HIS A 353 0.40 20.75 -11.49
C HIS A 353 -0.72 20.44 -10.50
N ASN A 354 -0.37 20.00 -9.31
CA ASN A 354 -1.32 19.79 -8.22
C ASN A 354 -0.80 20.50 -6.97
N ILE A 355 -1.65 21.30 -6.34
CA ILE A 355 -1.39 21.99 -5.07
C ILE A 355 -2.47 21.55 -4.09
N ALA A 356 -2.07 21.02 -2.95
CA ALA A 356 -2.97 20.60 -1.89
C ALA A 356 -2.59 21.30 -0.57
N LEU A 357 -3.57 21.92 0.06
CA LEU A 357 -3.46 22.52 1.39
C LEU A 357 -4.47 21.85 2.30
N ASP A 358 -4.00 21.29 3.41
CA ASP A 358 -4.83 20.62 4.41
C ASP A 358 -4.54 21.17 5.79
N TYR A 359 -5.59 21.34 6.57
CA TYR A 359 -5.54 21.81 7.94
C TYR A 359 -6.28 20.84 8.87
N LEU A 360 -5.60 20.40 9.92
CA LEU A 360 -6.22 19.72 11.05
C LEU A 360 -6.21 20.66 12.24
N SER A 361 -7.39 20.94 12.79
CA SER A 361 -7.55 21.76 13.99
C SER A 361 -7.38 20.95 15.27
N GLY A 362 -7.06 21.62 16.37
CA GLY A 362 -6.94 20.98 17.69
C GLY A 362 -8.23 20.36 18.23
N PHE A 363 -9.40 20.71 17.69
CA PHE A 363 -10.70 20.13 18.04
C PHE A 363 -11.18 19.05 17.02
N GLY A 364 -10.28 18.59 16.13
CA GLY A 364 -10.53 17.47 15.23
C GLY A 364 -11.20 17.82 13.91
N MET A 365 -11.46 19.11 13.60
CA MET A 365 -11.94 19.52 12.28
C MET A 365 -10.82 19.38 11.26
N LYS A 366 -11.12 18.76 10.12
CA LYS A 366 -10.25 18.72 8.94
C LYS A 366 -10.85 19.59 7.85
N ALA A 367 -10.04 20.39 7.20
CA ALA A 367 -10.43 21.19 6.05
C ALA A 367 -9.31 21.17 5.01
N GLY A 368 -9.66 21.19 3.74
CA GLY A 368 -8.65 21.22 2.70
C GLY A 368 -9.11 21.78 1.38
N ILE A 369 -8.13 22.24 0.61
CA ILE A 369 -8.30 22.74 -0.75
C ILE A 369 -7.28 22.03 -1.62
N ASN A 370 -7.73 21.49 -2.75
CA ASN A 370 -6.88 20.85 -3.74
C ASN A 370 -7.17 21.46 -5.10
N TYR A 371 -6.12 21.92 -5.79
CA TYR A 371 -6.19 22.44 -7.15
C TYR A 371 -5.30 21.59 -8.06
N THR A 372 -5.85 21.14 -9.17
CA THR A 372 -5.12 20.42 -10.21
C THR A 372 -5.31 21.13 -11.54
N SER A 373 -4.21 21.45 -12.20
CA SER A 373 -4.21 21.94 -13.57
C SER A 373 -3.46 20.93 -14.45
N TYR A 374 -4.08 20.52 -15.54
CA TYR A 374 -3.50 19.64 -16.55
C TYR A 374 -3.58 20.31 -17.90
N HIS A 375 -2.48 20.25 -18.64
CA HIS A 375 -2.43 20.74 -20.00
C HIS A 375 -1.69 19.74 -20.88
N SER A 376 -2.25 19.42 -22.04
CA SER A 376 -1.56 18.62 -23.04
C SER A 376 -1.81 19.16 -24.45
N GLU A 377 -0.80 19.03 -25.30
CA GLU A 377 -0.86 19.33 -26.72
C GLU A 377 -0.31 18.13 -27.51
N SER A 378 -0.95 17.81 -28.62
CA SER A 378 -0.61 16.67 -29.46
C SER A 378 -0.67 17.05 -30.94
N HIS A 379 0.38 16.71 -31.65
CA HIS A 379 0.48 16.90 -33.12
C HIS A 379 0.57 15.53 -33.77
N GLN A 380 -0.42 15.20 -34.59
CA GLN A 380 -0.46 13.94 -35.33
C GLN A 380 -0.26 14.23 -36.81
N GLN A 381 0.61 13.48 -37.47
CA GLN A 381 0.73 13.38 -38.89
C GLN A 381 0.28 12.00 -39.33
N PHE A 382 -0.70 11.93 -40.19
CA PHE A 382 -1.30 10.69 -40.64
C PHE A 382 -1.29 10.63 -42.17
N THR A 383 -0.71 9.55 -42.70
CA THR A 383 -0.70 9.24 -44.14
C THR A 383 -1.29 7.86 -44.31
N ASN A 384 -2.32 7.74 -45.13
CA ASN A 384 -2.98 6.47 -45.47
C ASN A 384 -2.99 6.24 -46.97
N LYS A 385 -2.70 5.03 -47.38
CA LYS A 385 -2.73 4.57 -48.75
C LYS A 385 -3.68 3.36 -48.84
N ASP A 386 -4.71 3.48 -49.69
CA ASP A 386 -5.64 2.38 -49.90
C ASP A 386 -5.10 1.37 -50.96
N ASN A 387 -5.81 0.26 -51.11
CA ASN A 387 -5.47 -0.80 -52.07
C ASN A 387 -5.58 -0.38 -53.56
N LYS A 388 -6.12 0.82 -53.84
CA LYS A 388 -6.15 1.45 -55.17
C LYS A 388 -5.01 2.46 -55.33
N ASN A 389 -4.05 2.52 -54.41
CA ASN A 389 -2.96 3.49 -54.35
C ASN A 389 -3.41 4.96 -54.21
N GLN A 390 -4.63 5.21 -53.73
CA GLN A 390 -5.07 6.54 -53.37
C GLN A 390 -4.47 6.92 -52.01
N THR A 391 -3.80 8.06 -51.95
CA THR A 391 -3.18 8.54 -50.72
C THR A 391 -4.02 9.67 -50.13
N SER A 392 -4.31 9.57 -48.85
CA SER A 392 -4.86 10.64 -48.03
C SER A 392 -3.87 11.02 -46.92
N GLU A 393 -3.70 12.33 -46.72
CA GLU A 393 -2.76 12.88 -45.77
C GLU A 393 -3.38 14.05 -45.02
N PHE A 394 -3.26 14.06 -43.72
CA PHE A 394 -3.70 15.15 -42.89
C PHE A 394 -2.81 15.30 -41.64
N HIS A 395 -2.81 16.49 -41.07
CA HIS A 395 -2.24 16.81 -39.78
C HIS A 395 -3.37 17.15 -38.80
N THR A 396 -3.23 16.68 -37.58
CA THR A 396 -4.16 17.03 -36.49
C THR A 396 -3.41 17.70 -35.37
N THR A 397 -3.94 18.82 -34.88
CA THR A 397 -3.51 19.44 -33.63
C THR A 397 -4.63 19.29 -32.63
N SER A 398 -4.32 18.65 -31.52
CA SER A 398 -5.28 18.40 -30.41
C SER A 398 -4.73 19.00 -29.13
N GLY A 399 -5.59 19.67 -28.37
CA GLY A 399 -5.25 20.24 -27.07
C GLY A 399 -6.27 19.89 -26.01
N GLN A 400 -5.82 19.71 -24.78
CA GLN A 400 -6.68 19.52 -23.62
C GLN A 400 -6.17 20.33 -22.44
N THR A 401 -7.04 21.10 -21.81
CA THR A 401 -6.76 21.85 -20.59
C THR A 401 -7.83 21.54 -19.56
N ILE A 402 -7.43 21.04 -18.40
CA ILE A 402 -8.32 20.69 -17.30
C ILE A 402 -7.90 21.45 -16.07
N ASP A 403 -8.82 22.22 -15.49
CA ASP A 403 -8.67 22.88 -14.20
C ASP A 403 -9.70 22.30 -13.22
N ARG A 404 -9.23 21.73 -12.11
CA ARG A 404 -10.08 21.05 -11.11
C ARG A 404 -9.81 21.59 -9.71
N TRP A 405 -10.86 21.98 -9.03
CA TRP A 405 -10.86 22.42 -7.64
C TRP A 405 -11.65 21.44 -6.78
N LYS A 406 -11.11 21.07 -5.64
CA LYS A 406 -11.83 20.33 -4.62
C LYS A 406 -11.65 21.03 -3.27
N ILE A 407 -12.75 21.30 -2.58
CA ILE A 407 -12.77 21.88 -1.24
C ILE A 407 -13.55 20.91 -0.36
N TYR A 408 -13.09 20.68 0.85
CA TYR A 408 -13.79 19.80 1.79
C TYR A 408 -13.65 20.28 3.24
N VAL A 409 -14.61 19.89 4.06
CA VAL A 409 -14.61 20.08 5.52
C VAL A 409 -15.22 18.84 6.17
N ASP A 410 -14.52 18.29 7.16
CA ASP A 410 -14.90 17.11 7.92
C ASP A 410 -14.84 17.38 9.41
N GLN A 411 -15.73 16.74 10.16
CA GLN A 411 -15.72 16.76 11.61
C GLN A 411 -16.05 15.39 12.18
N SER A 412 -15.40 15.07 13.30
CA SER A 412 -15.66 13.84 14.07
C SER A 412 -15.97 14.20 15.52
N HIS A 413 -16.99 13.58 16.10
CA HIS A 413 -17.35 13.75 17.50
C HIS A 413 -17.53 12.40 18.18
N THR A 414 -16.98 12.28 19.37
CA THR A 414 -17.29 11.16 20.26
C THR A 414 -18.58 11.47 21.00
N LEU A 415 -19.60 10.64 20.79
CA LEU A 415 -20.92 10.71 21.43
C LEU A 415 -20.93 9.83 22.70
N PRO A 416 -21.98 9.95 23.56
CA PRO A 416 -22.18 9.08 24.70
C PRO A 416 -22.14 7.59 24.32
N ARG A 417 -21.62 6.74 25.22
CA ARG A 417 -21.44 5.28 25.04
C ARG A 417 -20.45 4.92 23.93
N GLU A 418 -19.44 5.77 23.69
CA GLU A 418 -18.33 5.54 22.74
C GLU A 418 -18.76 5.44 21.26
N TRP A 419 -19.92 5.99 20.91
CA TRP A 419 -20.25 6.19 19.51
C TRP A 419 -19.43 7.33 18.91
N THR A 420 -18.94 7.13 17.71
CA THR A 420 -18.29 8.18 16.94
C THR A 420 -19.20 8.59 15.80
N LEU A 421 -19.51 9.89 15.72
CA LEU A 421 -20.22 10.51 14.61
C LEU A 421 -19.21 11.20 13.73
N ASN A 422 -19.18 10.83 12.44
CA ASN A 422 -18.38 11.48 11.39
C ASN A 422 -19.33 12.14 10.40
N TYR A 423 -19.06 13.37 10.02
CA TYR A 423 -19.83 14.06 8.98
C TYR A 423 -18.98 15.08 8.27
N GLY A 424 -19.34 15.39 7.05
CA GLY A 424 -18.59 16.33 6.24
C GLY A 424 -19.24 16.59 4.90
N THR A 425 -18.59 17.48 4.17
CA THR A 425 -19.04 17.88 2.83
C THR A 425 -17.85 18.14 1.95
N SER A 426 -18.00 17.90 0.64
CA SER A 426 -17.02 18.32 -0.35
C SER A 426 -17.70 18.92 -1.58
N LEU A 427 -17.02 19.86 -2.20
CA LEU A 427 -17.34 20.46 -3.48
C LEU A 427 -16.20 20.20 -4.44
N THR A 428 -16.49 19.62 -5.59
CA THR A 428 -15.56 19.53 -6.71
C THR A 428 -16.13 20.30 -7.90
N TYR A 429 -15.29 21.13 -8.50
CA TYR A 429 -15.55 21.80 -9.77
C TYR A 429 -14.42 21.47 -10.74
N ALA A 430 -14.75 21.06 -11.95
CA ALA A 430 -13.79 20.89 -13.02
C ALA A 430 -14.27 21.58 -14.30
N SER A 431 -13.31 22.18 -15.01
CA SER A 431 -13.49 22.72 -16.35
C SER A 431 -12.51 22.02 -17.28
N ASP A 432 -13.02 21.35 -18.29
CA ASP A 432 -12.25 20.69 -19.33
C ASP A 432 -12.48 21.38 -20.65
N HIS A 433 -11.39 21.82 -21.31
CA HIS A 433 -11.41 22.45 -22.61
C HIS A 433 -10.63 21.58 -23.59
N ASN A 434 -11.34 21.02 -24.56
CA ASN A 434 -10.81 20.12 -25.58
C ASN A 434 -10.90 20.77 -26.96
N THR A 435 -9.80 20.69 -27.71
CA THR A 435 -9.72 21.15 -29.10
C THR A 435 -9.14 20.06 -29.98
N GLN A 436 -9.65 19.93 -31.21
CA GLN A 436 -9.06 19.10 -32.25
C GLN A 436 -9.29 19.79 -33.61
N PHE A 437 -8.21 20.04 -34.35
CA PHE A 437 -8.25 20.68 -35.65
C PHE A 437 -7.53 19.83 -36.69
N TYR A 438 -8.22 19.56 -37.79
CA TYR A 438 -7.70 18.82 -38.93
C TYR A 438 -7.25 19.78 -40.03
N HIS A 439 -6.08 19.51 -40.59
CA HIS A 439 -5.52 20.20 -41.73
C HIS A 439 -5.21 19.15 -42.79
N THR A 440 -6.11 19.01 -43.79
CA THR A 440 -5.97 18.05 -44.87
C THR A 440 -4.96 18.55 -45.87
N GLN A 441 -3.96 17.74 -46.20
CA GLN A 441 -2.97 18.04 -47.24
C GLN A 441 -3.32 17.35 -48.54
N ASN A 442 -3.85 16.14 -48.49
CA ASN A 442 -4.26 15.35 -49.61
C ASN A 442 -5.45 14.46 -49.25
N GLY A 443 -6.48 14.39 -50.09
CA GLY A 443 -7.68 13.58 -49.84
C GLY A 443 -8.91 14.44 -49.52
N THR A 444 -9.86 13.87 -48.78
CA THR A 444 -11.11 14.51 -48.39
C THR A 444 -10.87 15.56 -47.30
N ASP A 445 -11.49 16.73 -47.43
CA ASP A 445 -11.47 17.74 -46.38
C ASP A 445 -12.13 17.22 -45.11
N MET A 446 -11.41 17.29 -43.99
CA MET A 446 -11.82 16.81 -42.69
C MET A 446 -12.15 17.94 -41.70
N SER A 447 -12.25 19.19 -42.19
CA SER A 447 -12.51 20.34 -41.30
C SER A 447 -13.85 20.28 -40.57
N GLU A 448 -14.83 19.51 -41.08
CA GLU A 448 -16.11 19.25 -40.40
C GLU A 448 -15.95 18.44 -39.10
N LEU A 449 -14.82 17.73 -38.90
CA LEU A 449 -14.49 17.01 -37.72
C LEU A 449 -13.78 17.88 -36.67
N ASN A 450 -13.57 19.17 -36.96
CA ASN A 450 -12.95 20.08 -36.01
C ASN A 450 -13.85 20.24 -34.77
N THR A 451 -13.23 20.14 -33.61
CA THR A 451 -13.93 20.33 -32.34
C THR A 451 -13.24 21.39 -31.47
N ASN A 452 -14.07 22.14 -30.75
CA ASN A 452 -13.63 23.10 -29.72
C ASN A 452 -14.70 23.17 -28.65
N ASN A 453 -14.57 22.29 -27.64
CA ASN A 453 -15.60 22.06 -26.66
C ASN A 453 -15.09 22.39 -25.25
N ARG A 454 -15.97 22.96 -24.43
CA ARG A 454 -15.73 23.18 -23.00
C ARG A 454 -16.79 22.47 -22.20
N TYR A 455 -16.37 21.62 -21.27
CA TYR A 455 -17.22 20.88 -20.36
C TYR A 455 -16.97 21.35 -18.92
N ASN A 456 -18.04 21.66 -18.20
CA ASN A 456 -17.97 21.97 -16.78
C ASN A 456 -18.64 20.86 -16.01
N GLU A 457 -18.02 20.44 -14.92
CA GLU A 457 -18.47 19.38 -14.03
C GLU A 457 -18.54 19.90 -12.61
N TYR A 458 -19.61 19.55 -11.91
CA TYR A 458 -19.84 19.88 -10.51
C TYR A 458 -20.22 18.63 -9.75
N THR A 459 -19.58 18.40 -8.60
CA THR A 459 -19.94 17.35 -7.66
C THR A 459 -20.05 17.94 -6.26
N TYR A 460 -21.22 17.75 -5.65
CA TYR A 460 -21.50 18.16 -4.27
C TYR A 460 -21.75 16.90 -3.47
N ASP A 461 -20.88 16.62 -2.50
CA ASP A 461 -21.01 15.50 -1.57
C ASP A 461 -21.34 16.01 -0.17
N PHE A 462 -22.20 15.30 0.53
CA PHE A 462 -22.31 15.39 1.98
C PHE A 462 -22.45 13.98 2.54
N TYR A 463 -21.85 13.73 3.67
CA TYR A 463 -21.93 12.43 4.30
C TYR A 463 -22.17 12.52 5.79
N VAL A 464 -22.78 11.47 6.33
CA VAL A 464 -22.89 11.19 7.74
C VAL A 464 -22.59 9.73 7.99
N GLY A 465 -21.82 9.45 9.04
CA GLY A 465 -21.45 8.09 9.42
C GLY A 465 -21.35 7.93 10.93
N PHE A 466 -21.64 6.73 11.38
CA PHE A 466 -21.53 6.32 12.77
C PHE A 466 -20.62 5.10 12.87
N SER A 467 -19.78 5.09 13.90
CA SER A 467 -18.96 3.92 14.21
C SER A 467 -18.91 3.70 15.72
N LYS A 468 -18.72 2.43 16.10
CA LYS A 468 -18.58 2.03 17.49
C LYS A 468 -17.75 0.75 17.59
N ASN A 469 -16.85 0.72 18.59
CA ASN A 469 -16.23 -0.50 19.07
C ASN A 469 -17.00 -0.99 20.29
N MET A 470 -17.51 -2.21 20.22
CA MET A 470 -18.26 -2.86 21.31
C MET A 470 -17.34 -3.86 22.01
N GLY A 471 -16.54 -3.36 22.98
CA GLY A 471 -15.45 -4.10 23.58
C GLY A 471 -14.34 -4.42 22.58
N GLU A 472 -13.62 -5.52 22.83
CA GLU A 472 -12.50 -5.98 21.98
C GLU A 472 -12.98 -6.89 20.82
N HIS A 473 -14.27 -7.25 20.79
CA HIS A 473 -14.78 -8.30 19.91
C HIS A 473 -15.52 -7.79 18.70
N LEU A 474 -16.19 -6.64 18.78
CA LEU A 474 -17.08 -6.20 17.72
C LEU A 474 -16.81 -4.74 17.37
N SER A 475 -16.53 -4.47 16.10
CA SER A 475 -16.45 -3.13 15.52
C SER A 475 -17.52 -2.99 14.45
N PHE A 476 -18.27 -1.91 14.51
CA PHE A 476 -19.32 -1.59 13.57
C PHE A 476 -19.12 -0.17 13.03
N SER A 477 -19.28 0.01 11.72
CA SER A 477 -19.38 1.31 11.09
C SER A 477 -20.45 1.29 10.00
N ALA A 478 -21.18 2.38 9.88
CA ALA A 478 -22.14 2.60 8.80
C ALA A 478 -22.14 4.07 8.42
N SER A 479 -22.24 4.36 7.13
CA SER A 479 -22.34 5.72 6.63
C SER A 479 -23.17 5.78 5.36
N ILE A 480 -23.64 6.98 5.05
CA ILE A 480 -24.28 7.28 3.79
C ILE A 480 -23.71 8.59 3.24
N THR A 481 -23.37 8.59 1.96
CA THR A 481 -22.98 9.78 1.23
C THR A 481 -24.08 10.13 0.23
N GLY A 482 -24.59 11.35 0.30
CA GLY A 482 -25.46 11.94 -0.73
C GLY A 482 -24.60 12.74 -1.70
N GLU A 483 -24.78 12.51 -2.99
CA GLU A 483 -24.03 13.19 -4.05
C GLU A 483 -25.00 13.83 -5.04
N TYR A 484 -24.75 15.07 -5.40
CA TYR A 484 -25.29 15.70 -6.60
C TYR A 484 -24.21 15.89 -7.62
N TYR A 485 -24.33 15.18 -8.74
CA TYR A 485 -23.39 15.27 -9.88
C TYR A 485 -24.07 15.98 -11.05
N LYS A 486 -23.37 16.93 -11.68
CA LYS A 486 -23.87 17.71 -12.81
C LYS A 486 -22.80 17.98 -13.84
N THR A 487 -23.12 17.68 -15.10
CA THR A 487 -22.42 18.11 -16.31
C THR A 487 -23.38 18.90 -17.21
N ALA A 488 -22.94 19.32 -18.38
CA ALA A 488 -23.80 19.96 -19.37
C ALA A 488 -24.93 19.05 -19.87
N ARG A 489 -24.73 17.73 -19.90
CA ARG A 489 -25.63 16.73 -20.53
C ARG A 489 -26.25 15.75 -19.53
N TYR A 490 -25.79 15.72 -18.30
CA TYR A 490 -26.25 14.78 -17.28
C TYR A 490 -26.26 15.42 -15.90
N HIS A 491 -27.33 15.16 -15.13
CA HIS A 491 -27.38 15.52 -13.71
C HIS A 491 -28.21 14.50 -12.94
N ALA A 492 -27.77 14.14 -11.75
CA ALA A 492 -28.47 13.20 -10.89
C ALA A 492 -28.08 13.39 -9.42
N TRP A 493 -29.03 13.08 -8.55
CA TRP A 493 -28.78 12.78 -7.15
C TRP A 493 -28.56 11.27 -6.99
N ALA A 494 -27.61 10.90 -6.15
CA ALA A 494 -27.36 9.52 -5.79
C ALA A 494 -27.03 9.40 -4.30
N ALA A 495 -27.28 8.21 -3.73
CA ALA A 495 -26.96 7.90 -2.36
C ALA A 495 -26.06 6.67 -2.32
N TYR A 496 -24.96 6.74 -1.58
CA TYR A 496 -23.94 5.70 -1.48
C TYR A 496 -23.85 5.23 -0.03
N PRO A 497 -24.62 4.20 0.37
CA PRO A 497 -24.48 3.58 1.66
C PRO A 497 -23.20 2.74 1.73
N THR A 498 -22.56 2.73 2.89
CA THR A 498 -21.45 1.83 3.22
C THR A 498 -21.65 1.27 4.62
N THR A 499 -21.27 0.01 4.82
CA THR A 499 -21.37 -0.65 6.13
C THR A 499 -20.20 -1.60 6.29
N GLU A 500 -19.67 -1.67 7.48
CA GLU A 500 -18.64 -2.63 7.86
C GLU A 500 -18.91 -3.17 9.26
N LEU A 501 -18.82 -4.47 9.40
CA LEU A 501 -18.93 -5.21 10.65
C LEU A 501 -17.73 -6.13 10.79
N THR A 502 -16.91 -5.91 11.80
CA THR A 502 -15.77 -6.78 12.13
C THR A 502 -16.03 -7.47 13.46
N TYR A 503 -16.01 -8.80 13.45
CA TYR A 503 -16.19 -9.65 14.63
C TYR A 503 -14.93 -10.44 14.91
N VAL A 504 -14.27 -10.14 16.02
CA VAL A 504 -13.11 -10.86 16.54
C VAL A 504 -13.62 -11.95 17.49
N MET A 505 -13.88 -13.15 16.94
CA MET A 505 -14.33 -14.31 17.75
C MET A 505 -13.27 -14.69 18.77
N THR A 506 -12.02 -14.75 18.34
CA THR A 506 -10.81 -14.91 19.14
C THR A 506 -9.68 -14.14 18.47
N PRO A 507 -8.53 -13.88 19.11
CA PRO A 507 -7.37 -13.27 18.45
C PRO A 507 -6.90 -14.01 17.18
N ALA A 508 -7.29 -15.29 17.03
CA ALA A 508 -6.95 -16.11 15.86
C ALA A 508 -8.06 -16.19 14.80
N HIS A 509 -9.28 -15.74 15.08
CA HIS A 509 -10.45 -15.90 14.23
C HIS A 509 -11.19 -14.57 14.09
N ILE A 510 -11.08 -13.94 12.95
CA ILE A 510 -11.71 -12.65 12.65
C ILE A 510 -12.63 -12.80 11.45
N LEU A 511 -13.84 -12.33 11.58
CA LEU A 511 -14.82 -12.25 10.50
C LEU A 511 -15.11 -10.78 10.20
N GLN A 512 -15.02 -10.40 8.94
CA GLN A 512 -15.31 -9.06 8.46
C GLN A 512 -16.35 -9.11 7.34
N LEU A 513 -17.47 -8.42 7.52
CA LEU A 513 -18.50 -8.24 6.52
C LEU A 513 -18.52 -6.78 6.12
N SER A 514 -18.44 -6.48 4.83
CA SER A 514 -18.54 -5.12 4.30
C SER A 514 -19.51 -5.04 3.14
N PHE A 515 -20.20 -3.92 3.06
CA PHE A 515 -20.98 -3.50 1.91
C PHE A 515 -20.56 -2.09 1.53
N THR A 516 -20.27 -1.88 0.25
CA THR A 516 -19.86 -0.58 -0.27
C THR A 516 -20.66 -0.24 -1.52
N SER A 517 -20.83 1.04 -1.73
CA SER A 517 -21.28 1.57 -3.02
C SER A 517 -20.37 2.70 -3.45
N ASP A 518 -20.06 2.73 -4.74
CA ASP A 518 -19.17 3.72 -5.35
C ASP A 518 -19.70 4.16 -6.71
N LYS A 519 -19.06 5.16 -7.30
CA LYS A 519 -19.36 5.68 -8.62
C LYS A 519 -18.08 5.89 -9.41
N THR A 520 -18.06 5.37 -10.62
CA THR A 520 -16.97 5.59 -11.57
C THR A 520 -17.42 6.60 -12.63
N TYR A 521 -16.61 7.65 -12.80
CA TYR A 521 -16.87 8.70 -13.80
C TYR A 521 -16.13 8.39 -15.10
N PRO A 522 -16.74 8.64 -16.28
CA PRO A 522 -16.01 8.57 -17.54
C PRO A 522 -14.81 9.54 -17.56
N SER A 523 -13.74 9.18 -18.23
CA SER A 523 -12.62 10.09 -18.42
C SER A 523 -13.02 11.27 -19.28
N TYR A 524 -12.36 12.42 -19.12
CA TYR A 524 -12.63 13.59 -19.98
C TYR A 524 -12.33 13.31 -21.45
N TRP A 525 -11.40 12.38 -21.74
CA TRP A 525 -11.16 11.90 -23.09
C TRP A 525 -12.34 11.11 -23.65
N ASP A 526 -12.92 10.18 -22.88
CA ASP A 526 -14.10 9.41 -23.31
C ASP A 526 -15.32 10.30 -23.58
N LEU A 527 -15.43 11.41 -22.87
CA LEU A 527 -16.51 12.40 -23.05
C LEU A 527 -16.27 13.37 -24.21
N SER A 528 -15.07 13.39 -24.81
CA SER A 528 -14.78 14.28 -25.93
C SER A 528 -15.55 13.82 -27.17
N GLU A 529 -15.76 14.72 -28.14
CA GLU A 529 -16.33 14.41 -29.44
C GLU A 529 -15.24 14.12 -30.49
N SER A 530 -13.99 13.96 -30.04
CA SER A 530 -12.83 13.76 -30.91
C SER A 530 -12.78 12.35 -31.49
N THR A 531 -12.18 12.25 -32.68
CA THR A 531 -11.88 10.99 -33.36
C THR A 531 -10.37 10.89 -33.55
N GLY A 532 -9.79 9.76 -33.16
CA GLY A 532 -8.39 9.42 -33.43
C GLY A 532 -8.30 8.28 -34.44
N TYR A 533 -7.29 8.31 -35.34
CA TYR A 533 -7.05 7.28 -36.34
C TYR A 533 -5.84 6.44 -35.91
N ILE A 534 -6.03 5.11 -35.88
CA ILE A 534 -4.96 4.12 -35.69
C ILE A 534 -4.41 3.72 -37.04
N SER A 535 -5.32 3.40 -37.99
CA SER A 535 -5.04 3.02 -39.36
C SER A 535 -6.13 3.57 -40.29
N GLY A 536 -6.09 3.27 -41.58
CA GLY A 536 -7.18 3.60 -42.51
C GLY A 536 -8.44 2.81 -42.29
N TYR A 537 -8.39 1.72 -41.51
CA TYR A 537 -9.51 0.88 -41.13
C TYR A 537 -9.95 1.05 -39.67
N GLU A 538 -9.05 1.42 -38.77
CA GLU A 538 -9.27 1.49 -37.31
C GLU A 538 -9.31 2.90 -36.79
N GLU A 539 -10.36 3.24 -36.06
CA GLU A 539 -10.55 4.55 -35.44
C GLU A 539 -11.07 4.45 -34.00
N VAL A 540 -10.73 5.41 -33.19
CA VAL A 540 -11.19 5.56 -31.81
C VAL A 540 -12.08 6.78 -31.71
N GLN A 541 -13.29 6.63 -31.20
CA GLN A 541 -14.26 7.71 -31.02
C GLN A 541 -14.60 7.94 -29.56
N GLY A 542 -14.63 9.19 -29.11
CA GLY A 542 -15.20 9.54 -27.83
C GLY A 542 -16.73 9.49 -27.83
N ASN A 543 -17.33 9.59 -26.63
CA ASN A 543 -18.79 9.51 -26.46
C ASN A 543 -19.28 10.47 -25.36
N PRO A 544 -19.75 11.68 -25.72
CA PRO A 544 -20.21 12.65 -24.75
C PRO A 544 -21.54 12.29 -24.06
N MET A 545 -22.17 11.17 -24.46
CA MET A 545 -23.41 10.67 -23.87
C MET A 545 -23.21 9.65 -22.76
N LEU A 546 -21.94 9.37 -22.40
CA LEU A 546 -21.64 8.45 -21.33
C LEU A 546 -22.21 8.91 -19.98
N LYS A 547 -22.76 7.94 -19.26
CA LYS A 547 -23.22 8.11 -17.88
C LYS A 547 -22.19 7.51 -16.95
N PRO A 548 -22.03 8.08 -15.75
CA PRO A 548 -21.25 7.41 -14.71
C PRO A 548 -21.85 6.05 -14.35
N SER A 549 -21.00 5.08 -14.08
CA SER A 549 -21.33 3.75 -13.58
C SER A 549 -21.45 3.78 -12.05
N THR A 550 -22.31 2.95 -11.49
CA THR A 550 -22.37 2.72 -10.03
C THR A 550 -21.88 1.34 -9.71
N ASP A 551 -21.09 1.19 -8.65
CA ASP A 551 -20.55 -0.08 -8.21
C ASP A 551 -21.15 -0.43 -6.84
N TYR A 552 -21.72 -1.62 -6.69
CA TYR A 552 -22.18 -2.20 -5.44
C TYR A 552 -21.36 -3.44 -5.15
N SER A 553 -20.71 -3.48 -3.98
CA SER A 553 -19.84 -4.59 -3.58
C SER A 553 -20.18 -5.07 -2.18
N ALA A 554 -20.37 -6.38 -2.02
CA ALA A 554 -20.54 -7.04 -0.73
C ALA A 554 -19.42 -8.05 -0.54
N ASN A 555 -18.67 -7.94 0.57
CA ASN A 555 -17.51 -8.77 0.85
C ASN A 555 -17.63 -9.42 2.22
N LEU A 556 -17.27 -10.70 2.29
CA LEU A 556 -17.12 -11.48 3.52
C LEU A 556 -15.70 -12.01 3.59
N ASN A 557 -14.93 -11.53 4.58
CA ASN A 557 -13.56 -11.96 4.80
C ASN A 557 -13.48 -12.75 6.12
N TYR A 558 -12.89 -13.94 6.06
CA TYR A 558 -12.51 -14.70 7.24
C TYR A 558 -10.99 -14.75 7.35
N ILE A 559 -10.45 -14.23 8.45
CA ILE A 559 -9.02 -14.16 8.71
C ILE A 559 -8.68 -15.12 9.84
N LEU A 560 -7.87 -16.13 9.53
CA LEU A 560 -7.45 -17.17 10.44
C LEU A 560 -6.00 -16.94 10.88
N LYS A 561 -5.76 -16.90 12.22
CA LYS A 561 -4.44 -16.73 12.85
C LYS A 561 -3.70 -15.46 12.36
N ASN A 562 -4.46 -14.40 12.04
CA ASN A 562 -3.93 -13.15 11.46
C ASN A 562 -2.99 -13.38 10.24
N LYS A 563 -3.26 -14.45 9.46
CA LYS A 563 -2.34 -14.94 8.45
C LYS A 563 -3.04 -15.47 7.20
N TYR A 564 -4.03 -16.36 7.36
CA TYR A 564 -4.78 -16.94 6.25
C TYR A 564 -6.03 -16.13 6.00
N ILE A 565 -6.30 -15.81 4.73
CA ILE A 565 -7.46 -14.98 4.35
C ILE A 565 -8.32 -15.79 3.37
N PHE A 566 -9.61 -15.87 3.68
CA PHE A 566 -10.65 -16.46 2.83
C PHE A 566 -11.69 -15.39 2.58
N SER A 567 -11.91 -15.04 1.33
CA SER A 567 -12.82 -13.96 0.92
C SER A 567 -13.89 -14.49 -0.02
N LEU A 568 -15.12 -14.05 0.19
CA LEU A 568 -16.22 -14.17 -0.77
C LEU A 568 -16.66 -12.76 -1.13
N ALA A 569 -16.86 -12.49 -2.42
CA ALA A 569 -17.32 -11.20 -2.88
C ALA A 569 -18.40 -11.33 -3.94
N TYR A 570 -19.36 -10.42 -3.93
CA TYR A 570 -20.34 -10.21 -4.96
C TYR A 570 -20.34 -8.75 -5.38
N ASP A 571 -20.18 -8.50 -6.67
CA ASP A 571 -20.13 -7.18 -7.26
C ASP A 571 -21.20 -7.03 -8.34
N TYR A 572 -21.86 -5.87 -8.37
CA TYR A 572 -22.87 -5.51 -9.36
C TYR A 572 -22.64 -4.08 -9.85
N GLN A 573 -22.45 -3.92 -11.15
CA GLN A 573 -22.11 -2.67 -11.82
C GLN A 573 -23.14 -2.34 -12.90
N PRO A 574 -24.25 -1.66 -12.59
CA PRO A 574 -25.12 -1.09 -13.61
C PRO A 574 -24.45 0.08 -14.33
N ASP A 575 -24.86 0.32 -15.56
CA ASP A 575 -24.33 1.37 -16.44
C ASP A 575 -22.80 1.31 -16.61
N LEU A 576 -22.16 0.15 -16.41
CA LEU A 576 -20.73 0.01 -16.67
C LEU A 576 -20.42 0.52 -18.08
N PHE A 577 -19.39 1.34 -18.22
CA PHE A 577 -18.93 1.79 -19.53
C PHE A 577 -17.54 1.23 -19.83
N GLN A 578 -17.40 0.73 -21.07
CA GLN A 578 -16.14 0.17 -21.52
C GLN A 578 -16.00 0.31 -23.04
N GLN A 579 -14.76 0.47 -23.50
CA GLN A 579 -14.45 0.53 -24.91
C GLN A 579 -14.39 -0.88 -25.51
N LEU A 580 -15.13 -1.08 -26.58
CA LEU A 580 -15.09 -2.29 -27.41
C LEU A 580 -15.04 -1.89 -28.88
N ALA A 581 -14.53 -2.80 -29.71
CA ALA A 581 -14.54 -2.63 -31.17
C ALA A 581 -15.92 -3.00 -31.75
N TYR A 582 -16.31 -2.27 -32.78
CA TYR A 582 -17.52 -2.48 -33.58
C TYR A 582 -17.19 -2.38 -35.04
N GLN A 583 -17.53 -3.40 -35.84
CA GLN A 583 -17.42 -3.35 -37.30
C GLN A 583 -18.62 -2.58 -37.85
N SER A 584 -18.38 -1.42 -38.47
CA SER A 584 -19.44 -0.56 -38.97
C SER A 584 -20.22 -1.22 -40.09
N THR A 585 -21.56 -1.15 -40.04
CA THR A 585 -22.43 -1.62 -41.13
C THR A 585 -22.58 -0.63 -42.27
N GLU A 586 -22.06 0.60 -42.12
CA GLU A 586 -22.18 1.70 -43.10
C GLU A 586 -20.94 1.85 -43.98
N ARG A 587 -19.75 1.58 -43.42
CA ARG A 587 -18.46 1.72 -44.09
C ARG A 587 -17.46 0.67 -43.59
N LEU A 588 -16.38 0.43 -44.35
CA LEU A 588 -15.29 -0.41 -43.89
C LEU A 588 -14.48 0.32 -42.81
N ALA A 589 -14.93 0.22 -41.60
CA ALA A 589 -14.24 0.77 -40.42
C ALA A 589 -14.48 -0.08 -39.19
N LEU A 590 -13.42 -0.31 -38.42
CA LEU A 590 -13.45 -0.87 -37.08
C LEU A 590 -13.41 0.31 -36.08
N ILE A 591 -14.50 0.50 -35.36
CA ILE A 591 -14.72 1.65 -34.49
C ILE A 591 -14.54 1.20 -33.04
N TYR A 592 -13.55 1.71 -32.35
CA TYR A 592 -13.39 1.58 -30.91
C TYR A 592 -14.15 2.71 -30.23
N LYS A 593 -15.18 2.38 -29.47
CA LYS A 593 -16.00 3.37 -28.77
C LYS A 593 -16.40 2.88 -27.38
N THR A 594 -16.32 3.78 -26.41
CA THR A 594 -16.79 3.54 -25.03
C THR A 594 -18.30 3.73 -25.00
N LEU A 595 -19.04 2.71 -24.55
CA LEU A 595 -20.51 2.73 -24.41
C LEU A 595 -20.90 2.21 -23.02
N ASN A 596 -22.03 2.69 -22.49
CA ASN A 596 -22.62 2.09 -21.29
C ASN A 596 -23.27 0.75 -21.61
N TRP A 597 -23.07 -0.25 -20.74
CA TRP A 597 -23.72 -1.54 -20.77
C TRP A 597 -24.87 -1.58 -19.76
N ASP A 598 -25.79 -2.56 -19.88
CA ASP A 598 -26.84 -2.71 -18.88
C ASP A 598 -26.26 -3.00 -17.50
N TYR A 599 -25.35 -4.00 -17.42
CA TYR A 599 -24.60 -4.31 -16.21
C TYR A 599 -23.45 -5.29 -16.47
N GLN A 600 -22.53 -5.31 -15.53
CA GLN A 600 -21.63 -6.42 -15.25
C GLN A 600 -21.84 -6.87 -13.80
N GLN A 601 -21.80 -8.18 -13.57
CA GLN A 601 -21.81 -8.74 -12.22
C GLN A 601 -20.77 -9.83 -12.10
N SER A 602 -20.25 -9.99 -10.88
CA SER A 602 -19.34 -11.09 -10.58
C SER A 602 -19.55 -11.63 -9.17
N PHE A 603 -19.28 -12.92 -9.02
CA PHE A 603 -19.16 -13.60 -7.75
C PHE A 603 -17.77 -14.23 -7.67
N SER A 604 -17.01 -13.96 -6.64
CA SER A 604 -15.64 -14.46 -6.48
C SER A 604 -15.40 -15.09 -5.11
N ALA A 605 -14.55 -16.11 -5.11
CA ALA A 605 -14.00 -16.74 -3.92
C ALA A 605 -12.47 -16.69 -4.01
N THR A 606 -11.82 -16.10 -3.02
CA THR A 606 -10.37 -15.93 -2.97
C THR A 606 -9.79 -16.52 -1.69
N THR A 607 -8.66 -17.20 -1.83
CA THR A 607 -7.91 -17.76 -0.69
C THR A 607 -6.45 -17.34 -0.76
N ILE A 608 -5.91 -16.82 0.35
CA ILE A 608 -4.51 -16.42 0.48
C ILE A 608 -3.87 -17.24 1.61
N ILE A 609 -2.85 -18.01 1.26
CA ILE A 609 -2.17 -18.95 2.17
C ILE A 609 -0.68 -18.62 2.21
N PRO A 610 -0.18 -17.85 3.20
CA PRO A 610 1.24 -17.68 3.41
C PRO A 610 1.81 -18.92 4.15
N PHE A 611 3.04 -19.30 3.78
CA PHE A 611 3.77 -20.38 4.44
C PHE A 611 5.28 -20.11 4.44
N LYS A 612 5.99 -20.71 5.38
CA LYS A 612 7.44 -20.60 5.51
C LYS A 612 8.07 -21.97 5.56
N ILE A 613 9.23 -22.12 4.92
CA ILE A 613 10.06 -23.34 5.03
C ILE A 613 11.40 -22.92 5.62
N GLY A 614 11.66 -23.38 6.85
CA GLY A 614 12.84 -22.94 7.59
C GLY A 614 12.90 -21.41 7.72
N HIS A 615 14.10 -20.85 7.67
CA HIS A 615 14.35 -19.41 7.71
C HIS A 615 14.67 -18.83 6.32
N TRP A 616 14.76 -19.67 5.29
CA TRP A 616 15.25 -19.29 3.97
C TRP A 616 14.15 -19.05 2.94
N LEU A 617 12.92 -19.56 3.14
CA LEU A 617 11.80 -19.40 2.21
C LEU A 617 10.58 -18.82 2.93
N ASP A 618 10.09 -17.69 2.42
CA ASP A 618 8.81 -17.06 2.78
C ASP A 618 7.95 -16.98 1.54
N SER A 619 6.84 -17.70 1.51
CA SER A 619 5.99 -17.85 0.33
C SER A 619 4.53 -17.59 0.65
N HIS A 620 3.76 -17.21 -0.37
CA HIS A 620 2.32 -17.23 -0.31
C HIS A 620 1.70 -17.64 -1.64
N VAL A 621 0.57 -18.34 -1.52
CA VAL A 621 -0.29 -18.73 -2.64
C VAL A 621 -1.55 -17.89 -2.57
N THR A 622 -1.96 -17.31 -3.70
CA THR A 622 -3.28 -16.72 -3.90
C THR A 622 -4.02 -17.54 -4.95
N LEU A 623 -5.20 -18.02 -4.60
CA LEU A 623 -6.12 -18.71 -5.51
C LEU A 623 -7.43 -17.95 -5.55
N GLN A 624 -7.97 -17.72 -6.74
CA GLN A 624 -9.26 -17.08 -6.94
C GLN A 624 -10.07 -17.86 -7.99
N ALA A 625 -11.34 -18.03 -7.72
CA ALA A 625 -12.34 -18.45 -8.69
C ALA A 625 -13.39 -17.35 -8.78
N GLU A 626 -13.71 -16.91 -10.00
CA GLU A 626 -14.67 -15.83 -10.27
C GLU A 626 -15.65 -16.28 -11.35
N TYR A 627 -16.94 -16.10 -11.10
CA TYR A 627 -17.96 -16.12 -12.14
C TYR A 627 -18.29 -14.70 -12.55
N ARG A 628 -18.06 -14.34 -13.81
CA ARG A 628 -18.32 -13.01 -14.36
C ARG A 628 -19.39 -13.09 -15.45
N GLN A 629 -20.31 -12.13 -15.45
CA GLN A 629 -21.32 -11.95 -16.48
C GLN A 629 -21.39 -10.49 -16.89
N ALA A 630 -21.35 -10.22 -18.18
CA ALA A 630 -21.51 -8.91 -18.79
C ALA A 630 -22.70 -8.91 -19.76
N LYS A 631 -23.58 -7.91 -19.66
CA LYS A 631 -24.76 -7.79 -20.50
C LYS A 631 -24.88 -6.38 -21.07
N CYS A 632 -25.14 -6.33 -22.38
CA CYS A 632 -25.51 -5.12 -23.09
C CYS A 632 -26.58 -5.44 -24.13
N ASN A 633 -27.75 -4.83 -23.97
CA ASN A 633 -28.87 -5.03 -24.91
C ASN A 633 -28.73 -4.15 -26.16
N LYS A 634 -27.93 -3.09 -26.11
CA LYS A 634 -27.77 -2.12 -27.19
C LYS A 634 -26.31 -1.68 -27.29
N PHE A 635 -25.49 -2.51 -27.94
CA PHE A 635 -24.13 -2.18 -28.34
C PHE A 635 -24.15 -1.82 -29.84
N PHE A 636 -24.29 -0.53 -30.18
CA PHE A 636 -24.70 -0.09 -31.50
C PHE A 636 -26.02 -0.77 -31.93
N ASP A 637 -25.98 -1.63 -32.95
CA ASP A 637 -27.10 -2.45 -33.44
C ASP A 637 -27.02 -3.90 -32.95
N LEU A 638 -26.08 -4.23 -32.07
CA LEU A 638 -25.82 -5.56 -31.52
C LEU A 638 -26.26 -5.64 -30.05
N SER A 639 -26.29 -6.87 -29.53
CA SER A 639 -26.48 -7.16 -28.12
C SER A 639 -25.59 -8.32 -27.70
N PHE A 640 -25.19 -8.36 -26.45
CA PHE A 640 -24.48 -9.51 -25.86
C PHE A 640 -24.96 -9.81 -24.43
N ASN A 641 -24.87 -11.05 -24.04
CA ASN A 641 -25.00 -11.53 -22.67
C ASN A 641 -23.98 -12.67 -22.51
N HIS A 642 -22.83 -12.35 -21.98
CA HIS A 642 -21.66 -13.21 -21.96
C HIS A 642 -21.24 -13.51 -20.53
N SER A 643 -20.94 -14.78 -20.22
CA SER A 643 -20.53 -15.18 -18.89
C SER A 643 -19.46 -16.27 -18.94
N LYS A 644 -18.59 -16.29 -17.92
CA LYS A 644 -17.49 -17.26 -17.82
C LYS A 644 -17.03 -17.43 -16.37
N TRP A 645 -16.56 -18.65 -16.05
CA TRP A 645 -15.74 -18.90 -14.87
C TRP A 645 -14.29 -18.59 -15.18
N ILE A 646 -13.65 -17.86 -14.28
CA ILE A 646 -12.28 -17.38 -14.40
C ILE A 646 -11.50 -17.84 -13.17
N GLY A 647 -10.36 -18.48 -13.39
CA GLY A 647 -9.45 -18.92 -12.34
C GLY A 647 -8.16 -18.13 -12.35
N LEU A 648 -7.68 -17.70 -11.18
CA LEU A 648 -6.39 -17.06 -11.01
C LEU A 648 -5.58 -17.82 -9.95
N ALA A 649 -4.31 -18.08 -10.25
CA ALA A 649 -3.35 -18.65 -9.32
C ALA A 649 -2.05 -17.84 -9.33
N ILE A 650 -1.60 -17.40 -8.16
CA ILE A 650 -0.34 -16.70 -7.98
C ILE A 650 0.45 -17.41 -6.88
N LEU A 651 1.71 -17.75 -7.17
CA LEU A 651 2.68 -18.25 -6.20
C LEU A 651 3.84 -17.27 -6.12
N GLN A 652 4.01 -16.63 -4.96
CA GLN A 652 5.14 -15.73 -4.72
C GLN A 652 6.10 -16.37 -3.71
N ASN A 653 7.39 -16.41 -4.05
CA ASN A 653 8.45 -16.97 -3.22
C ASN A 653 9.52 -15.91 -2.97
N ASN A 654 9.84 -15.69 -1.70
CA ASN A 654 10.96 -14.85 -1.27
C ASN A 654 12.00 -15.75 -0.61
N ILE A 655 13.19 -15.80 -1.18
CA ILE A 655 14.25 -16.76 -0.84
C ILE A 655 15.46 -15.99 -0.32
N ILE A 656 15.92 -16.34 0.87
CA ILE A 656 17.18 -15.85 1.41
C ILE A 656 18.28 -16.76 0.92
N LEU A 657 19.07 -16.31 -0.08
CA LEU A 657 20.18 -17.07 -0.63
C LEU A 657 21.40 -17.04 0.31
N SER A 658 21.65 -15.89 0.94
CA SER A 658 22.72 -15.70 1.90
C SER A 658 22.38 -14.56 2.86
N THR A 659 22.86 -14.64 4.09
CA THR A 659 22.74 -13.57 5.10
C THR A 659 24.02 -12.71 5.21
N LYS A 660 25.16 -13.28 4.81
CA LYS A 660 26.47 -12.58 4.76
C LYS A 660 27.28 -13.13 3.58
N PRO A 661 27.29 -12.42 2.43
CA PRO A 661 26.56 -11.16 2.09
C PRO A 661 25.05 -11.32 2.08
N ASP A 662 24.29 -10.24 2.34
CA ASP A 662 22.81 -10.26 2.29
C ASP A 662 22.35 -10.31 0.83
N ILE A 663 22.01 -11.52 0.36
CA ILE A 663 21.53 -11.78 -1.01
C ILE A 663 20.18 -12.48 -0.92
N ARG A 664 19.21 -11.90 -1.61
CA ARG A 664 17.82 -12.38 -1.65
C ARG A 664 17.37 -12.60 -3.09
N MET A 665 16.46 -13.56 -3.28
CA MET A 665 15.85 -13.87 -4.56
C MET A 665 14.34 -13.87 -4.40
N GLU A 666 13.64 -13.36 -5.41
CA GLU A 666 12.19 -13.44 -5.58
C GLU A 666 11.89 -14.30 -6.81
N LEU A 667 10.85 -15.15 -6.71
CA LEU A 667 10.34 -15.95 -7.82
C LEU A 667 8.81 -15.96 -7.72
N THR A 668 8.14 -15.38 -8.73
CA THR A 668 6.69 -15.30 -8.79
C THR A 668 6.18 -16.00 -10.04
N GLY A 669 5.25 -16.93 -9.87
CA GLY A 669 4.47 -17.54 -10.95
C GLY A 669 3.04 -17.04 -10.91
N LEU A 670 2.49 -16.68 -12.07
CA LEU A 670 1.11 -16.24 -12.26
C LEU A 670 0.46 -17.07 -13.36
N TYR A 671 -0.79 -17.46 -13.15
CA TYR A 671 -1.67 -18.05 -14.15
C TYR A 671 -3.07 -17.49 -14.05
N LEU A 672 -3.61 -16.98 -15.15
CA LEU A 672 -5.00 -16.55 -15.32
C LEU A 672 -5.63 -17.42 -16.41
N SER A 673 -6.74 -18.08 -16.09
CA SER A 673 -7.49 -18.87 -17.07
C SER A 673 -8.11 -17.96 -18.14
N PRO A 674 -8.64 -18.53 -19.26
CA PRO A 674 -9.40 -17.73 -20.21
C PRO A 674 -10.50 -16.93 -19.53
N SER A 675 -10.65 -15.66 -19.93
CA SER A 675 -11.56 -14.68 -19.31
C SER A 675 -12.46 -14.02 -20.35
N ILE A 676 -13.26 -13.04 -19.94
CA ILE A 676 -14.11 -12.25 -20.84
C ILE A 676 -13.98 -10.76 -20.53
N GLN A 677 -14.15 -9.95 -21.58
CA GLN A 677 -14.31 -8.50 -21.49
C GLN A 677 -15.47 -8.08 -22.41
N GLY A 678 -16.66 -7.89 -21.84
CA GLY A 678 -17.87 -7.65 -22.64
C GLY A 678 -18.15 -8.78 -23.61
N SER A 679 -18.08 -8.49 -24.91
CA SER A 679 -18.24 -9.47 -25.98
C SER A 679 -16.96 -10.22 -26.34
N TYR A 680 -15.81 -9.83 -25.78
CA TYR A 680 -14.52 -10.46 -26.07
C TYR A 680 -14.30 -11.71 -25.24
N ASP A 681 -13.80 -12.78 -25.87
CA ASP A 681 -13.10 -13.88 -25.21
C ASP A 681 -11.61 -13.57 -25.16
N LEU A 682 -11.03 -13.72 -23.98
CA LEU A 682 -9.60 -13.51 -23.72
C LEU A 682 -8.97 -14.86 -23.39
N ASN A 683 -7.83 -15.15 -24.01
CA ASN A 683 -7.07 -16.36 -23.76
C ASN A 683 -6.45 -16.37 -22.36
N HIS A 684 -5.90 -17.50 -21.96
CA HIS A 684 -5.17 -17.62 -20.70
C HIS A 684 -3.88 -16.81 -20.75
N ILE A 685 -3.47 -16.32 -19.59
CA ILE A 685 -2.21 -15.60 -19.40
C ILE A 685 -1.41 -16.34 -18.33
N TRP A 686 -0.10 -16.50 -18.55
CA TRP A 686 0.80 -16.96 -17.50
C TRP A 686 2.12 -16.20 -17.58
N ALA A 687 2.81 -16.08 -16.46
CA ALA A 687 4.11 -15.44 -16.42
C ALA A 687 4.96 -15.98 -15.27
N ILE A 688 6.27 -15.92 -15.44
CA ILE A 688 7.25 -16.12 -14.38
C ILE A 688 8.12 -14.86 -14.29
N HIS A 689 8.14 -14.29 -13.09
CA HIS A 689 8.98 -13.15 -12.73
C HIS A 689 10.05 -13.59 -11.75
N THR A 690 11.27 -13.07 -11.86
CA THR A 690 12.35 -13.34 -10.91
C THR A 690 13.17 -12.09 -10.63
N GLY A 691 13.80 -12.05 -9.47
CA GLY A 691 14.68 -10.95 -9.09
C GLY A 691 15.74 -11.39 -8.10
N ILE A 692 16.90 -10.78 -8.15
CA ILE A 692 17.99 -10.95 -7.17
C ILE A 692 18.38 -9.58 -6.67
N ARG A 693 18.52 -9.45 -5.35
CA ARG A 693 18.99 -8.24 -4.68
C ARG A 693 20.16 -8.55 -3.77
N TRP A 694 21.19 -7.75 -3.88
CA TRP A 694 22.35 -7.73 -2.99
C TRP A 694 22.36 -6.42 -2.19
N ASN A 695 22.25 -6.54 -0.85
CA ASN A 695 22.37 -5.42 0.07
C ASN A 695 23.79 -5.37 0.64
N PHE A 696 24.42 -4.20 0.66
CA PHE A 696 25.78 -4.00 1.13
C PHE A 696 25.94 -2.64 1.83
N ALA A 697 27.15 -2.26 2.25
CA ALA A 697 27.42 -1.03 3.01
C ALA A 697 26.50 -0.86 4.23
N ASN A 698 26.36 -1.93 5.06
CA ASN A 698 25.46 -1.97 6.22
C ASN A 698 24.01 -1.64 5.82
N GLN A 699 23.52 -2.22 4.74
CA GLN A 699 22.17 -2.05 4.17
C GLN A 699 21.86 -0.64 3.64
N LYS A 700 22.86 0.24 3.57
CA LYS A 700 22.73 1.57 2.96
C LYS A 700 22.71 1.53 1.44
N ALA A 701 23.30 0.53 0.83
CA ALA A 701 23.35 0.37 -0.61
C ALA A 701 22.76 -0.97 -1.05
N SER A 702 22.12 -1.00 -2.22
CA SER A 702 21.67 -2.23 -2.84
C SER A 702 21.78 -2.17 -4.36
N ILE A 703 22.08 -3.32 -4.95
CA ILE A 703 21.98 -3.59 -6.38
C ILE A 703 20.91 -4.66 -6.56
N GLN A 704 20.03 -4.47 -7.53
CA GLN A 704 18.95 -5.38 -7.84
C GLN A 704 18.88 -5.62 -9.34
N VAL A 705 18.72 -6.89 -9.73
CA VAL A 705 18.36 -7.30 -11.09
C VAL A 705 17.00 -7.97 -11.02
N LYS A 706 16.05 -7.50 -11.81
CA LYS A 706 14.72 -8.12 -11.99
C LYS A 706 14.52 -8.51 -13.44
N ALA A 707 13.93 -9.67 -13.67
CA ALA A 707 13.45 -10.12 -14.98
C ALA A 707 11.95 -10.42 -14.85
N ASN A 708 11.14 -9.60 -15.49
CA ASN A 708 9.71 -9.79 -15.56
C ASN A 708 9.36 -10.56 -16.84
N ASP A 709 8.33 -11.41 -16.75
CA ASP A 709 7.86 -12.26 -17.83
C ASP A 709 9.01 -12.95 -18.58
N LEU A 710 9.76 -13.75 -17.81
CA LEU A 710 11.01 -14.39 -18.25
C LEU A 710 10.86 -15.13 -19.60
N PHE A 711 9.67 -15.68 -19.87
CA PHE A 711 9.38 -16.48 -21.05
C PHE A 711 8.63 -15.72 -22.16
N ASN A 712 8.35 -14.40 -21.97
CA ASN A 712 7.54 -13.58 -22.87
C ASN A 712 6.17 -14.21 -23.17
N SER A 713 5.50 -14.67 -22.10
CA SER A 713 4.27 -15.48 -22.18
C SER A 713 3.00 -14.68 -21.92
N MET A 714 3.12 -13.39 -21.57
CA MET A 714 1.97 -12.50 -21.36
C MET A 714 1.48 -11.90 -22.69
N GLU A 715 1.35 -12.71 -23.72
CA GLU A 715 0.72 -12.33 -24.97
C GLU A 715 -0.80 -12.53 -24.86
N GLY A 716 -1.55 -11.53 -25.30
CA GLY A 716 -3.01 -11.60 -25.27
C GLY A 716 -3.59 -11.84 -26.66
N ASN A 717 -4.27 -12.95 -26.86
CA ASN A 717 -5.18 -13.10 -27.99
C ASN A 717 -6.58 -12.66 -27.56
N ILE A 718 -7.16 -11.74 -28.32
CA ILE A 718 -8.53 -11.28 -28.12
C ILE A 718 -9.36 -11.83 -29.27
N ASP A 719 -10.19 -12.84 -29.01
CA ASP A 719 -11.14 -13.35 -29.98
C ASP A 719 -12.45 -12.57 -29.82
N VAL A 720 -12.87 -11.87 -30.86
CA VAL A 720 -14.16 -11.19 -30.91
C VAL A 720 -15.06 -11.95 -31.86
N THR A 721 -15.89 -12.83 -31.32
CA THR A 721 -16.96 -13.47 -32.09
C THR A 721 -18.29 -12.81 -31.73
N LEU A 722 -18.67 -11.78 -32.50
CA LEU A 722 -20.00 -11.21 -32.42
C LEU A 722 -20.96 -12.10 -33.22
N ARG A 723 -21.51 -13.12 -32.58
CA ARG A 723 -22.34 -14.18 -33.23
C ARG A 723 -23.62 -13.66 -33.86
N ASN A 724 -24.04 -12.45 -33.53
CA ASN A 724 -25.24 -11.82 -34.12
C ASN A 724 -24.84 -10.91 -35.28
N LYS A 725 -25.00 -11.32 -36.50
CA LYS A 725 -24.74 -10.59 -37.76
C LYS A 725 -23.39 -10.84 -38.45
N GLY A 726 -22.69 -11.93 -38.14
CA GLY A 726 -21.50 -12.34 -38.89
C GLY A 726 -20.28 -11.48 -38.69
N GLN A 727 -20.24 -10.69 -37.62
CA GLN A 727 -19.02 -9.95 -37.24
C GLN A 727 -18.05 -10.90 -36.56
N TYR A 728 -16.80 -10.88 -36.99
CA TYR A 728 -15.73 -11.67 -36.41
C TYR A 728 -14.42 -10.88 -36.45
N MET A 729 -13.70 -10.91 -35.35
CA MET A 729 -12.35 -10.34 -35.27
C MET A 729 -11.50 -11.20 -34.32
N ASP A 730 -10.29 -11.50 -34.75
CA ASP A 730 -9.24 -12.11 -33.95
C ASP A 730 -8.05 -11.19 -33.91
N MET A 731 -7.56 -10.87 -32.71
CA MET A 731 -6.42 -9.98 -32.50
C MET A 731 -5.35 -10.71 -31.70
N HIS A 732 -4.13 -10.65 -32.19
CA HIS A 732 -2.94 -11.12 -31.49
C HIS A 732 -2.03 -9.93 -31.18
N THR A 733 -1.89 -9.58 -29.89
CA THR A 733 -1.08 -8.45 -29.45
C THR A 733 0.14 -8.92 -28.70
N ASN A 734 1.32 -8.49 -29.16
CA ASN A 734 2.59 -8.67 -28.45
C ASN A 734 3.04 -7.33 -27.86
N ASN A 735 3.03 -7.22 -26.54
CA ASN A 735 3.46 -6.03 -25.80
C ASN A 735 4.95 -6.09 -25.42
N TYR A 736 5.68 -7.12 -25.87
CA TYR A 736 7.07 -7.37 -25.46
C TYR A 736 7.25 -7.22 -23.94
N SER A 737 6.41 -7.92 -23.18
CA SER A 737 6.29 -7.81 -21.72
C SER A 737 7.55 -8.23 -20.97
N ARG A 738 8.41 -9.05 -21.63
CA ARG A 738 9.69 -9.45 -21.07
C ARG A 738 10.63 -8.25 -20.93
N ASN A 739 11.03 -7.97 -19.70
CA ASN A 739 11.98 -6.90 -19.43
C ASN A 739 12.99 -7.32 -18.35
N ILE A 740 14.19 -6.74 -18.43
CA ILE A 740 15.23 -6.86 -17.42
C ILE A 740 15.54 -5.47 -16.89
N THR A 741 15.52 -5.33 -15.59
CA THR A 741 15.81 -4.06 -14.90
C THR A 741 17.02 -4.26 -13.99
N LEU A 742 18.04 -3.41 -14.13
CA LEU A 742 19.14 -3.24 -13.20
C LEU A 742 18.90 -1.96 -12.41
N SER A 743 18.89 -2.03 -11.09
CA SER A 743 18.67 -0.87 -10.22
C SER A 743 19.74 -0.78 -9.15
N PHE A 744 20.18 0.45 -8.86
CA PHE A 744 21.07 0.80 -7.75
C PHE A 744 20.33 1.78 -6.83
N THR A 745 20.45 1.57 -5.51
CA THR A 745 19.87 2.46 -4.50
C THR A 745 20.91 2.74 -3.41
N TYR A 746 21.03 4.01 -2.99
CA TYR A 746 21.89 4.42 -1.89
C TYR A 746 21.13 5.32 -0.91
N LYS A 747 21.14 4.94 0.38
CA LYS A 747 20.48 5.65 1.49
C LYS A 747 21.52 6.38 2.34
N PHE A 748 21.25 7.63 2.71
CA PHE A 748 22.16 8.46 3.50
C PHE A 748 21.42 9.24 4.59
N GLY A 749 22.18 9.89 5.49
CA GLY A 749 21.63 10.53 6.67
C GLY A 749 21.25 9.51 7.74
N GLY A 750 20.58 9.86 8.81
CA GLY A 750 20.21 9.01 9.94
C GLY A 750 19.30 7.80 9.62
N TYR A 751 19.38 7.24 8.43
CA TYR A 751 18.60 6.10 7.95
C TYR A 751 19.10 4.82 8.64
N LYS A 752 18.74 4.66 9.93
CA LYS A 752 18.83 3.37 10.61
C LYS A 752 17.48 2.69 10.43
N GLU A 753 17.47 1.57 9.73
CA GLU A 753 16.39 0.60 9.88
C GLU A 753 16.41 0.18 11.35
N LYS A 754 15.57 0.80 12.19
CA LYS A 754 15.46 0.40 13.59
C LYS A 754 14.92 -1.03 13.59
N GLN A 755 15.76 -1.98 14.00
CA GLN A 755 15.25 -3.18 14.64
C GLN A 755 14.42 -2.68 15.82
N HIS A 756 13.09 -2.77 15.72
CA HIS A 756 12.20 -2.44 16.81
C HIS A 756 12.51 -3.43 17.94
N LYS A 757 13.16 -2.97 19.01
CA LYS A 757 13.18 -3.71 20.26
C LYS A 757 11.72 -3.92 20.67
N PRO A 758 11.30 -5.15 20.94
CA PRO A 758 9.93 -5.39 21.41
C PRO A 758 9.70 -4.56 22.66
N ILE A 759 8.60 -3.83 22.70
CA ILE A 759 8.16 -3.12 23.91
C ILE A 759 7.84 -4.22 24.94
N ASP A 760 8.51 -4.18 26.07
CA ASP A 760 8.22 -5.05 27.20
C ASP A 760 6.80 -4.76 27.72
N THR A 761 5.86 -5.62 27.37
CA THR A 761 4.48 -5.58 27.87
C THR A 761 4.24 -6.50 29.05
N SER A 762 5.30 -7.05 29.66
CA SER A 762 5.19 -8.04 30.75
C SER A 762 4.48 -7.50 32.01
N ARG A 763 4.34 -6.19 32.17
CA ARG A 763 3.63 -5.53 33.28
C ARG A 763 2.18 -5.15 32.97
N PHE A 764 1.70 -5.39 31.76
CA PHE A 764 0.30 -5.12 31.38
C PHE A 764 -0.43 -6.46 31.17
N LYS A 765 -0.72 -7.15 32.26
CA LYS A 765 -1.68 -8.26 32.32
C LYS A 765 -2.93 -7.77 33.03
#